data_ec23b9a828596e6d066eb5a726f3bac2
#
_entry.id   ec23b9a828596e6d066eb5a726f3bac2
#
_cell.length_a   1.000
_cell.length_b   1.000
_cell.length_c   1.000
_cell.angle_alpha   90.00
_cell.angle_beta   90.00
_cell.angle_gamma   90.00
#
_symmetry.space_group_name_H-M   'P 1'
#
loop_
_entity.id
_entity.type
_entity.pdbx_description
1 polymer ?
#
loop_
_entity_poly.entity_id
_entity_poly.type
_entity_poly.pdbx_seq_one_letter_code
_entity_poly.pdbx_strand_id
1 'polypeptide(L)'
;MAAKSGSLSINSENIFPIIKKWLYSDHDIFYRELISNGCDAVTKLKKLDMMGEYSLPEGYKGRVDVIVDPEKKTLTFKDNGLGMTSDEVEEYINQIAFSGATDFIEKYKDKSNSDQIIGHFGLGFYSAFMVADEVHIDTLSYKDGAKAVHWECDGGTEFSMEDGDKTDVGTTITLFLNEDCLEFCNEYKAREVVKKYCSFMPTEIYLSKANTKETQIIKEEEKLPDDEVLEEIEPEKKEKTEGENAEAEAAEEPKKLKIRKRPELINETQPLWTKHPNECTKEEYLDFYRKVFQDYKEPLFWIHLNMDYPFNLKGILYFPKINMEYESIEGTIKLYNNQVFIADNIKEVIPEFLLLLKGVIDCPDLPLNVSRSALQNDGFVKKIAEYITKKVADKLAGMCKTDKEEYDKYWDDISPFIKFGCLKDDKFCEKMNDYILFKNLDGKYLTLPECLEIKPQDEEENKENAVDENGNKVEAEVVEDKAEDEASEENTEEEKKEKIIYYVTDEQQQSQYINMFKAAKMDAVILTHNIDQPFISQLEQKNEGIKFQRIDADVTDALKSKTSKKAEKEMEEQAESISKLMKKALKNDKITIKVEKLKNKKISSMITLSEESRRMQDMMKMYSMPGMDMSAFGGEGETLILNANHPLVQYITEHQDGENAEMICEQLYDLAKLQHAPLDADAMTKFVARSNDIMMLLTK
;
A
#
# COMPACT_ATOMS: atom_id res chain seq x y z
N MET A 1 37.42 -47.04 -14.24
CA MET A 1 37.10 -46.86 -12.83
C MET A 1 35.86 -47.67 -12.49
N ALA A 2 35.89 -48.49 -11.45
CA ALA A 2 34.68 -49.17 -10.97
C ALA A 2 33.70 -48.17 -10.41
N ALA A 3 32.43 -48.25 -10.72
CA ALA A 3 31.40 -47.41 -10.18
C ALA A 3 31.33 -47.58 -8.66
N LYS A 4 31.61 -46.54 -7.89
CA LYS A 4 31.38 -46.48 -6.46
C LYS A 4 30.00 -45.83 -6.20
N SER A 5 29.11 -46.58 -5.60
CA SER A 5 27.87 -46.05 -5.02
C SER A 5 28.06 -45.96 -3.51
N GLY A 6 27.63 -44.87 -2.90
CA GLY A 6 27.63 -44.65 -1.46
C GLY A 6 26.58 -43.58 -1.09
N SER A 7 26.16 -43.54 0.17
CA SER A 7 25.32 -42.48 0.73
C SER A 7 26.14 -41.25 1.08
N LEU A 8 25.59 -40.06 0.91
CA LEU A 8 26.16 -38.82 1.42
C LEU A 8 26.09 -38.86 2.97
N SER A 9 27.16 -38.47 3.66
CA SER A 9 27.17 -38.32 5.11
C SER A 9 27.28 -36.84 5.49
N ILE A 10 26.58 -36.47 6.54
CA ILE A 10 26.62 -35.12 7.12
C ILE A 10 27.57 -35.14 8.33
N ASN A 11 28.49 -34.18 8.37
CA ASN A 11 29.33 -33.97 9.55
C ASN A 11 28.75 -32.83 10.39
N SER A 12 28.27 -33.13 11.60
CA SER A 12 27.62 -32.19 12.51
C SER A 12 28.58 -31.06 12.94
N GLU A 13 29.88 -31.34 13.10
CA GLU A 13 30.90 -30.33 13.45
C GLU A 13 30.99 -29.19 12.41
N ASN A 14 30.70 -29.48 11.15
CA ASN A 14 30.72 -28.47 10.07
C ASN A 14 29.39 -27.76 9.86
N ILE A 15 28.26 -28.44 10.14
CA ILE A 15 26.93 -27.87 9.95
C ILE A 15 26.57 -26.90 11.07
N PHE A 16 26.90 -27.19 12.31
CA PHE A 16 26.53 -26.38 13.46
C PHE A 16 27.01 -24.92 13.37
N PRO A 17 28.30 -24.64 12.98
CA PRO A 17 28.73 -23.28 12.73
C PRO A 17 28.01 -22.57 11.60
N ILE A 18 27.52 -23.31 10.58
CA ILE A 18 26.76 -22.75 9.48
C ILE A 18 25.38 -22.32 9.98
N ILE A 19 24.72 -23.15 10.78
CA ILE A 19 23.42 -22.84 11.39
C ILE A 19 23.54 -21.59 12.28
N LYS A 20 24.54 -21.57 13.18
CA LYS A 20 24.79 -20.46 14.10
C LYS A 20 25.05 -19.13 13.39
N LYS A 21 25.73 -19.13 12.26
CA LYS A 21 26.29 -17.92 11.65
C LYS A 21 25.60 -17.45 10.39
N TRP A 22 24.94 -18.35 9.65
CA TRP A 22 24.49 -18.09 8.28
C TRP A 22 23.02 -18.43 7.99
N LEU A 23 22.36 -19.18 8.89
CA LEU A 23 20.98 -19.60 8.64
C LEU A 23 19.98 -18.44 8.81
N TYR A 24 20.25 -17.57 9.76
CA TYR A 24 19.39 -16.43 10.09
C TYR A 24 20.17 -15.11 10.02
N SER A 25 19.55 -14.08 9.44
CA SER A 25 20.12 -12.74 9.33
C SER A 25 20.06 -11.95 10.64
N ASP A 26 18.99 -12.18 11.42
CA ASP A 26 18.73 -11.45 12.66
C ASP A 26 18.76 -12.40 13.86
N HIS A 27 19.46 -12.02 14.93
CA HIS A 27 19.58 -12.85 16.12
C HIS A 27 18.26 -12.97 16.89
N ASP A 28 17.36 -11.99 16.82
CA ASP A 28 16.07 -11.97 17.53
C ASP A 28 15.06 -13.03 17.02
N ILE A 29 15.34 -13.67 15.89
CA ILE A 29 14.52 -14.73 15.29
C ILE A 29 14.32 -15.93 16.20
N PHE A 30 15.26 -16.23 17.10
CA PHE A 30 15.13 -17.37 18.00
C PHE A 30 13.85 -17.31 18.85
N TYR A 31 13.39 -16.12 19.24
CA TYR A 31 12.10 -15.95 19.91
C TYR A 31 10.95 -16.53 19.09
N ARG A 32 10.90 -16.15 17.82
CA ARG A 32 9.86 -16.63 16.88
C ARG A 32 9.89 -18.16 16.76
N GLU A 33 11.07 -18.72 16.58
CA GLU A 33 11.22 -20.15 16.35
C GLU A 33 10.85 -20.97 17.59
N LEU A 34 11.32 -20.59 18.79
CA LEU A 34 11.01 -21.33 20.02
C LEU A 34 9.54 -21.18 20.42
N ILE A 35 8.97 -19.99 20.29
CA ILE A 35 7.55 -19.76 20.56
C ILE A 35 6.69 -20.53 19.55
N SER A 36 7.05 -20.55 18.25
CA SER A 36 6.34 -21.32 17.22
C SER A 36 6.32 -22.82 17.55
N ASN A 37 7.44 -23.37 18.00
CA ASN A 37 7.53 -24.77 18.42
C ASN A 37 6.59 -25.06 19.60
N GLY A 38 6.52 -24.17 20.59
CA GLY A 38 5.57 -24.28 21.70
C GLY A 38 4.11 -24.20 21.23
N CYS A 39 3.80 -23.28 20.33
CA CYS A 39 2.46 -23.17 19.72
C CYS A 39 2.07 -24.45 18.95
N ASP A 40 3.02 -25.01 18.20
CA ASP A 40 2.79 -26.28 17.48
C ASP A 40 2.57 -27.46 18.42
N ALA A 41 3.32 -27.53 19.53
CA ALA A 41 3.13 -28.56 20.56
C ALA A 41 1.74 -28.48 21.19
N VAL A 42 1.25 -27.28 21.50
CA VAL A 42 -0.11 -27.05 22.02
C VAL A 42 -1.17 -27.38 20.95
N THR A 43 -0.95 -26.99 19.70
CA THR A 43 -1.88 -27.25 18.59
C THR A 43 -2.01 -28.75 18.33
N LYS A 44 -0.90 -29.49 18.34
CA LYS A 44 -0.89 -30.93 18.18
C LYS A 44 -1.64 -31.63 19.32
N LEU A 45 -1.46 -31.20 20.57
CA LEU A 45 -2.15 -31.74 21.71
C LEU A 45 -3.70 -31.55 21.62
N LYS A 46 -4.12 -30.32 21.22
CA LYS A 46 -5.55 -30.03 20.99
C LYS A 46 -6.12 -30.89 19.85
N LYS A 47 -5.36 -31.14 18.79
CA LYS A 47 -5.80 -32.03 17.69
C LYS A 47 -5.96 -33.47 18.15
N LEU A 48 -5.09 -33.99 19.01
CA LEU A 48 -5.24 -35.35 19.61
C LEU A 48 -6.50 -35.44 20.41
N ASP A 49 -6.87 -34.44 21.19
CA ASP A 49 -8.14 -34.37 21.91
C ASP A 49 -9.36 -34.42 20.97
N MET A 50 -9.36 -33.55 19.92
CA MET A 50 -10.41 -33.53 18.91
C MET A 50 -10.59 -34.89 18.20
N MET A 51 -9.52 -35.66 18.04
CA MET A 51 -9.53 -36.97 17.41
C MET A 51 -9.89 -38.09 18.39
N GLY A 52 -10.01 -37.80 19.69
CA GLY A 52 -10.31 -38.77 20.76
C GLY A 52 -9.12 -39.68 21.11
N GLU A 53 -7.88 -39.30 20.71
CA GLU A 53 -6.66 -40.04 21.05
C GLU A 53 -6.07 -39.60 22.40
N TYR A 54 -6.53 -38.46 22.92
CA TYR A 54 -6.17 -37.90 24.22
C TYR A 54 -7.40 -37.19 24.80
N SER A 55 -7.45 -36.98 26.10
CA SER A 55 -8.48 -36.15 26.76
C SER A 55 -7.79 -35.02 27.52
N LEU A 56 -8.03 -33.79 27.11
CA LEU A 56 -7.50 -32.63 27.81
C LEU A 56 -8.05 -32.50 29.23
N PRO A 57 -7.24 -32.06 30.20
CA PRO A 57 -7.72 -31.72 31.54
C PRO A 57 -8.84 -30.70 31.52
N GLU A 58 -9.77 -30.77 32.48
CA GLU A 58 -10.85 -29.81 32.61
C GLU A 58 -10.26 -28.38 32.79
N GLY A 59 -10.74 -27.43 31.99
CA GLY A 59 -10.23 -26.04 32.02
C GLY A 59 -8.88 -25.81 31.32
N TYR A 60 -8.35 -26.78 30.58
CA TYR A 60 -7.10 -26.64 29.86
C TYR A 60 -7.12 -25.43 28.92
N LYS A 61 -6.12 -24.55 29.07
CA LYS A 61 -5.81 -23.44 28.14
C LYS A 61 -4.39 -23.63 27.65
N GLY A 62 -4.26 -23.83 26.33
CA GLY A 62 -2.93 -23.89 25.72
C GLY A 62 -2.22 -22.56 25.81
N ARG A 63 -0.96 -22.56 26.29
CA ARG A 63 -0.16 -21.34 26.50
C ARG A 63 1.32 -21.59 26.31
N VAL A 64 2.01 -20.52 25.99
CA VAL A 64 3.47 -20.43 25.98
C VAL A 64 3.87 -19.32 26.92
N ASP A 65 4.75 -19.62 27.89
CA ASP A 65 5.30 -18.64 28.82
C ASP A 65 6.74 -18.29 28.43
N VAL A 66 7.03 -17.02 28.32
CA VAL A 66 8.39 -16.46 28.13
C VAL A 66 8.80 -15.80 29.42
N ILE A 67 9.84 -16.35 30.08
CA ILE A 67 10.29 -15.90 31.39
C ILE A 67 11.72 -15.36 31.28
N VAL A 68 11.88 -14.10 31.66
CA VAL A 68 13.19 -13.39 31.62
C VAL A 68 13.79 -13.37 33.03
N ASP A 69 14.99 -13.90 33.21
CA ASP A 69 15.73 -13.84 34.47
C ASP A 69 17.08 -13.10 34.27
N PRO A 70 17.12 -11.79 34.50
CA PRO A 70 18.34 -11.00 34.37
C PRO A 70 19.44 -11.35 35.40
N GLU A 71 19.05 -11.90 36.56
CA GLU A 71 20.02 -12.26 37.61
C GLU A 71 20.79 -13.52 37.22
N LYS A 72 20.09 -14.49 36.63
CA LYS A 72 20.72 -15.74 36.15
C LYS A 72 21.20 -15.65 34.71
N LYS A 73 20.91 -14.54 34.01
CA LYS A 73 21.20 -14.35 32.58
C LYS A 73 20.51 -15.43 31.73
N THR A 74 19.29 -15.85 32.13
CA THR A 74 18.52 -16.91 31.44
C THR A 74 17.25 -16.39 30.84
N LEU A 75 16.86 -17.05 29.75
CA LEU A 75 15.59 -16.87 29.09
C LEU A 75 14.91 -18.23 28.98
N THR A 76 13.69 -18.35 29.49
CA THR A 76 12.98 -19.60 29.52
C THR A 76 11.72 -19.54 28.69
N PHE A 77 11.50 -20.54 27.82
CA PHE A 77 10.29 -20.76 27.03
C PHE A 77 9.62 -22.03 27.55
N LYS A 78 8.40 -21.89 28.09
CA LYS A 78 7.63 -23.02 28.63
C LYS A 78 6.31 -23.13 27.89
N ASP A 79 6.03 -24.31 27.32
CA ASP A 79 4.71 -24.66 26.79
C ASP A 79 4.04 -25.74 27.63
N ASN A 80 2.72 -25.82 27.53
CA ASN A 80 1.92 -26.89 28.08
C ASN A 80 1.33 -27.78 26.95
N GLY A 81 2.11 -27.99 25.89
CA GLY A 81 1.77 -28.83 24.76
C GLY A 81 2.01 -30.33 25.03
N LEU A 82 2.25 -31.08 23.97
CA LEU A 82 2.30 -32.56 24.04
C LEU A 82 3.56 -33.10 24.78
N GLY A 83 4.61 -32.29 24.99
CA GLY A 83 5.86 -32.78 25.55
C GLY A 83 6.55 -33.83 24.67
N MET A 84 7.64 -34.42 25.17
CA MET A 84 8.42 -35.44 24.46
C MET A 84 8.86 -36.57 25.41
N THR A 85 8.92 -37.80 24.88
CA THR A 85 9.59 -38.93 25.51
C THR A 85 11.10 -38.89 25.23
N SER A 86 11.92 -39.71 25.90
CA SER A 86 13.37 -39.82 25.63
C SER A 86 13.64 -40.17 24.16
N ASP A 87 12.90 -41.09 23.58
CA ASP A 87 13.06 -41.50 22.18
C ASP A 87 12.72 -40.35 21.22
N GLU A 88 11.69 -39.55 21.54
CA GLU A 88 11.30 -38.37 20.77
C GLU A 88 12.34 -37.24 20.90
N VAL A 89 12.99 -37.08 22.05
CA VAL A 89 14.09 -36.12 22.20
C VAL A 89 15.29 -36.56 21.32
N GLU A 90 15.63 -37.85 21.32
CA GLU A 90 16.68 -38.37 20.43
C GLU A 90 16.35 -38.15 18.95
N GLU A 91 15.10 -38.34 18.57
CA GLU A 91 14.67 -38.23 17.17
C GLU A 91 14.50 -36.78 16.70
N TYR A 92 13.89 -35.91 17.53
CA TYR A 92 13.51 -34.54 17.10
C TYR A 92 14.48 -33.44 17.52
N ILE A 93 15.29 -33.69 18.56
CA ILE A 93 16.27 -32.72 19.06
C ILE A 93 17.69 -33.08 18.63
N ASN A 94 18.07 -34.35 18.63
CA ASN A 94 19.44 -34.77 18.32
C ASN A 94 19.65 -34.97 16.82
N GLN A 95 18.60 -35.07 15.99
CA GLN A 95 18.71 -35.19 14.54
C GLN A 95 18.46 -33.86 13.86
N ILE A 96 19.55 -33.23 13.40
CA ILE A 96 19.47 -31.93 12.69
C ILE A 96 18.66 -32.06 11.40
N ALA A 97 17.72 -31.13 11.16
CA ALA A 97 16.82 -31.09 10.02
C ALA A 97 15.77 -32.23 9.97
N PHE A 98 15.50 -32.88 11.09
CA PHE A 98 14.38 -33.78 11.24
C PHE A 98 13.18 -33.06 11.87
N SER A 99 11.99 -33.19 11.30
CA SER A 99 10.81 -32.44 11.75
C SER A 99 9.69 -33.41 12.17
N GLY A 100 9.40 -33.48 13.46
CA GLY A 100 8.22 -34.16 13.98
C GLY A 100 6.88 -33.57 13.56
N ALA A 101 6.88 -32.44 12.86
CA ALA A 101 5.70 -31.86 12.22
C ALA A 101 5.31 -32.64 10.96
N THR A 102 6.30 -33.04 10.16
CA THR A 102 6.09 -33.81 8.92
C THR A 102 5.45 -35.16 9.25
N ASP A 103 6.00 -35.87 10.24
CA ASP A 103 5.48 -37.17 10.67
C ASP A 103 4.06 -37.06 11.23
N PHE A 104 3.77 -36.00 11.98
CA PHE A 104 2.42 -35.73 12.47
C PHE A 104 1.44 -35.46 11.33
N ILE A 105 1.83 -34.65 10.36
CA ILE A 105 1.00 -34.32 9.18
C ILE A 105 0.74 -35.59 8.36
N GLU A 106 1.76 -36.43 8.10
CA GLU A 106 1.60 -37.67 7.33
C GLU A 106 0.70 -38.66 8.03
N LYS A 107 0.87 -38.83 9.36
CA LYS A 107 0.05 -39.76 10.17
C LYS A 107 -1.43 -39.35 10.21
N TYR A 108 -1.72 -38.04 10.14
CA TYR A 108 -3.08 -37.52 10.32
C TYR A 108 -3.63 -36.81 9.08
N LYS A 109 -3.05 -37.00 7.90
CA LYS A 109 -3.37 -36.33 6.64
C LYS A 109 -4.85 -36.39 6.25
N ASP A 110 -5.52 -37.49 6.55
CA ASP A 110 -6.93 -37.69 6.21
C ASP A 110 -7.91 -37.21 7.29
N LYS A 111 -7.42 -36.78 8.46
CA LYS A 111 -8.25 -36.46 9.63
C LYS A 111 -8.12 -35.01 10.14
N SER A 112 -7.12 -34.24 9.67
CA SER A 112 -6.88 -32.89 10.17
C SER A 112 -6.45 -31.96 9.06
N ASN A 113 -6.88 -30.68 9.13
CA ASN A 113 -6.29 -29.62 8.32
C ASN A 113 -4.82 -29.46 8.71
N SER A 114 -3.91 -29.82 7.78
CA SER A 114 -2.46 -29.70 7.94
C SER A 114 -2.00 -28.24 8.10
N ASP A 115 -2.84 -27.29 7.73
CA ASP A 115 -2.52 -25.87 7.53
C ASP A 115 -2.25 -25.08 8.83
N GLN A 116 -2.44 -25.69 10.00
CA GLN A 116 -2.28 -25.02 11.29
C GLN A 116 -0.92 -25.26 11.97
N ILE A 117 -0.04 -26.06 11.38
CA ILE A 117 1.29 -26.34 11.93
C ILE A 117 2.29 -25.38 11.33
N ILE A 118 3.05 -24.70 12.19
CA ILE A 118 3.97 -23.63 11.81
C ILE A 118 5.34 -24.19 11.38
N GLY A 119 5.90 -25.16 12.13
CA GLY A 119 7.24 -25.69 11.93
C GLY A 119 7.31 -26.82 10.90
N HIS A 120 8.15 -26.70 9.87
CA HIS A 120 8.29 -27.71 8.81
C HIS A 120 9.73 -28.24 8.61
N PHE A 121 10.78 -27.52 9.05
CA PHE A 121 12.15 -27.77 8.61
C PHE A 121 13.04 -28.46 9.65
N GLY A 122 12.62 -28.56 10.92
CA GLY A 122 13.41 -29.16 11.99
C GLY A 122 14.71 -28.41 12.33
N LEU A 123 14.80 -27.13 11.98
CA LEU A 123 16.00 -26.30 12.22
C LEU A 123 15.74 -25.15 13.19
N GLY A 124 14.49 -24.80 13.47
CA GLY A 124 14.12 -23.64 14.27
C GLY A 124 14.68 -23.69 15.70
N PHE A 125 14.68 -24.87 16.34
CA PHE A 125 15.23 -25.07 17.69
C PHE A 125 16.69 -24.62 17.77
N TYR A 126 17.51 -24.94 16.77
CA TYR A 126 18.95 -24.63 16.79
C TYR A 126 19.27 -23.13 16.72
N SER A 127 18.30 -22.28 16.44
CA SER A 127 18.45 -20.83 16.56
C SER A 127 18.79 -20.40 18.00
N ALA A 128 18.42 -21.18 19.00
CA ALA A 128 18.78 -20.99 20.41
C ALA A 128 20.27 -20.83 20.61
N PHE A 129 21.08 -21.60 19.90
CA PHE A 129 22.53 -21.57 19.99
C PHE A 129 23.20 -20.36 19.31
N MET A 130 22.43 -19.51 18.67
CA MET A 130 22.95 -18.21 18.20
C MET A 130 23.16 -17.23 19.35
N VAL A 131 22.41 -17.39 20.43
CA VAL A 131 22.33 -16.44 21.55
C VAL A 131 22.71 -17.03 22.90
N ALA A 132 22.78 -18.37 23.00
CA ALA A 132 23.05 -19.09 24.24
C ALA A 132 24.35 -19.88 24.13
N ASP A 133 25.12 -19.90 25.25
CA ASP A 133 26.27 -20.75 25.42
C ASP A 133 25.84 -22.17 25.84
N GLU A 134 24.68 -22.29 26.51
CA GLU A 134 24.12 -23.54 26.98
C GLU A 134 22.58 -23.53 26.88
N VAL A 135 22.01 -24.67 26.53
CA VAL A 135 20.56 -24.86 26.39
C VAL A 135 20.13 -26.10 27.15
N HIS A 136 19.13 -25.94 28.03
CA HIS A 136 18.50 -27.06 28.76
C HIS A 136 17.05 -27.26 28.27
N ILE A 137 16.64 -28.52 28.20
CA ILE A 137 15.24 -28.92 27.90
C ILE A 137 14.75 -29.85 29.01
N ASP A 138 13.69 -29.44 29.71
CA ASP A 138 12.92 -30.27 30.63
C ASP A 138 11.59 -30.60 29.99
N THR A 139 11.27 -31.85 29.72
CA THR A 139 10.07 -32.23 29.01
C THR A 139 9.40 -33.46 29.62
N LEU A 140 8.04 -33.48 29.58
CA LEU A 140 7.20 -34.64 29.98
C LEU A 140 6.12 -34.85 28.93
N SER A 141 6.12 -36.00 28.31
CA SER A 141 5.14 -36.38 27.28
C SER A 141 3.73 -36.59 27.84
N TYR A 142 2.72 -36.27 27.04
CA TYR A 142 1.31 -36.56 27.32
C TYR A 142 0.99 -38.06 27.39
N LYS A 143 1.86 -38.94 26.92
CA LYS A 143 1.67 -40.39 26.84
C LYS A 143 1.65 -41.02 28.23
N ASP A 144 0.69 -41.91 28.45
CA ASP A 144 0.57 -42.57 29.72
C ASP A 144 1.84 -43.32 30.12
N GLY A 145 2.30 -43.08 31.35
CA GLY A 145 3.50 -43.72 31.91
C GLY A 145 4.83 -43.17 31.39
N ALA A 146 4.79 -42.06 30.62
CA ALA A 146 6.00 -41.36 30.20
C ALA A 146 6.77 -40.84 31.43
N LYS A 147 8.09 -40.89 31.36
CA LYS A 147 8.99 -40.25 32.34
C LYS A 147 9.41 -38.89 31.86
N ALA A 148 9.65 -38.00 32.80
CA ALA A 148 10.26 -36.70 32.51
C ALA A 148 11.69 -36.90 32.03
N VAL A 149 12.12 -36.05 31.12
CA VAL A 149 13.48 -36.07 30.53
C VAL A 149 14.12 -34.70 30.73
N HIS A 150 15.35 -34.73 31.20
CA HIS A 150 16.25 -33.56 31.22
C HIS A 150 17.32 -33.75 30.15
N TRP A 151 17.52 -32.74 29.32
CA TRP A 151 18.49 -32.72 28.24
C TRP A 151 19.29 -31.39 28.29
N GLU A 152 20.61 -31.47 28.11
CA GLU A 152 21.46 -30.28 28.08
C GLU A 152 22.51 -30.35 26.99
N CYS A 153 22.88 -29.17 26.42
CA CYS A 153 23.93 -29.05 25.41
C CYS A 153 24.59 -27.68 25.52
N ASP A 154 25.94 -27.66 25.48
CA ASP A 154 26.78 -26.45 25.53
C ASP A 154 26.98 -25.76 24.15
N GLY A 155 26.18 -26.13 23.18
CA GLY A 155 26.30 -25.62 21.83
C GLY A 155 27.41 -26.22 20.98
N GLY A 156 28.00 -27.30 21.48
CA GLY A 156 28.87 -28.21 20.74
C GLY A 156 28.09 -29.31 20.02
N THR A 157 28.74 -30.44 19.77
CA THR A 157 28.13 -31.62 19.15
C THR A 157 27.74 -32.69 20.19
N GLU A 158 28.08 -32.47 21.45
CA GLU A 158 27.81 -33.37 22.55
C GLU A 158 26.60 -32.88 23.35
N PHE A 159 25.81 -33.80 23.83
CA PHE A 159 24.66 -33.54 24.71
C PHE A 159 24.69 -34.53 25.89
N SER A 160 24.00 -34.15 26.95
CA SER A 160 23.70 -35.03 28.09
C SER A 160 22.19 -35.16 28.20
N MET A 161 21.70 -36.36 28.55
CA MET A 161 20.28 -36.63 28.74
C MET A 161 20.10 -37.62 29.91
N GLU A 162 19.20 -37.25 30.83
CA GLU A 162 18.88 -38.07 32.01
C GLU A 162 17.42 -38.01 32.40
N ASP A 163 16.96 -38.84 33.39
CA ASP A 163 15.62 -38.74 33.93
C ASP A 163 15.43 -37.35 34.58
N GLY A 164 14.41 -36.60 34.18
CA GLY A 164 14.08 -35.27 34.70
C GLY A 164 13.09 -35.26 35.84
N ASP A 165 12.92 -34.08 36.45
CA ASP A 165 12.01 -33.84 37.60
C ASP A 165 10.66 -33.22 37.26
N LYS A 166 10.40 -32.94 35.94
CA LYS A 166 9.19 -32.26 35.50
C LYS A 166 7.95 -33.07 35.79
N THR A 167 6.93 -32.41 36.37
CA THR A 167 5.67 -33.05 36.79
C THR A 167 4.51 -32.77 35.86
N ASP A 168 4.56 -31.62 35.14
CA ASP A 168 3.52 -31.16 34.24
C ASP A 168 3.83 -31.58 32.81
N VAL A 169 2.83 -31.98 32.04
CA VAL A 169 2.95 -32.26 30.62
C VAL A 169 3.35 -30.98 29.86
N GLY A 170 4.28 -31.10 28.92
CA GLY A 170 4.78 -29.98 28.09
C GLY A 170 6.30 -29.88 28.12
N THR A 171 6.85 -28.83 27.53
CA THR A 171 8.29 -28.63 27.40
C THR A 171 8.72 -27.29 27.97
N THR A 172 9.88 -27.27 28.63
CA THR A 172 10.52 -26.05 29.13
C THR A 172 11.92 -25.99 28.52
N ILE A 173 12.22 -24.93 27.78
CA ILE A 173 13.54 -24.69 27.18
C ILE A 173 14.17 -23.50 27.91
N THR A 174 15.31 -23.68 28.52
CA THR A 174 16.06 -22.62 29.22
C THR A 174 17.36 -22.32 28.46
N LEU A 175 17.53 -21.08 28.07
CA LEU A 175 18.70 -20.56 27.39
C LEU A 175 19.59 -19.82 28.40
N PHE A 176 20.87 -20.21 28.53
CA PHE A 176 21.88 -19.48 29.23
C PHE A 176 22.59 -18.57 28.23
N LEU A 177 22.24 -17.27 28.26
CA LEU A 177 22.64 -16.33 27.22
C LEU A 177 24.14 -16.02 27.29
N ASN A 178 24.77 -15.95 26.11
CA ASN A 178 26.14 -15.50 26.00
C ASN A 178 26.27 -13.99 26.28
N GLU A 179 27.48 -13.51 26.58
CA GLU A 179 27.70 -12.10 26.94
C GLU A 179 27.32 -11.10 25.87
N ASP A 180 27.41 -11.45 24.58
CA ASP A 180 27.11 -10.58 23.46
C ASP A 180 25.57 -10.43 23.23
N CYS A 181 24.77 -11.34 23.80
CA CYS A 181 23.32 -11.41 23.59
C CYS A 181 22.50 -11.10 24.85
N LEU A 182 23.12 -10.55 25.92
CA LEU A 182 22.43 -10.19 27.16
C LEU A 182 21.34 -9.14 26.98
N GLU A 183 21.33 -8.41 25.88
CA GLU A 183 20.25 -7.49 25.55
C GLU A 183 18.88 -8.19 25.50
N PHE A 184 18.83 -9.46 25.11
CA PHE A 184 17.62 -10.26 25.05
C PHE A 184 17.12 -10.68 26.45
N CYS A 185 17.98 -10.65 27.47
CA CYS A 185 17.60 -10.90 28.86
C CYS A 185 17.01 -9.66 29.55
N ASN A 186 16.18 -8.91 28.80
CA ASN A 186 15.52 -7.69 29.24
C ASN A 186 14.02 -7.75 28.89
N GLU A 187 13.15 -7.49 29.87
CA GLU A 187 11.70 -7.56 29.68
C GLU A 187 11.20 -6.65 28.53
N TYR A 188 11.78 -5.43 28.38
CA TYR A 188 11.38 -4.51 27.31
C TYR A 188 11.78 -5.05 25.94
N LYS A 189 13.02 -5.58 25.83
CA LYS A 189 13.50 -6.16 24.57
C LYS A 189 12.74 -7.44 24.21
N ALA A 190 12.49 -8.31 25.18
CA ALA A 190 11.67 -9.50 25.00
C ALA A 190 10.25 -9.13 24.51
N ARG A 191 9.62 -8.12 25.13
CA ARG A 191 8.30 -7.63 24.72
C ARG A 191 8.32 -7.08 23.29
N GLU A 192 9.31 -6.29 22.93
CA GLU A 192 9.49 -5.74 21.58
C GLU A 192 9.55 -6.88 20.54
N VAL A 193 10.42 -7.86 20.77
CA VAL A 193 10.64 -8.97 19.85
C VAL A 193 9.42 -9.88 19.75
N VAL A 194 8.81 -10.25 20.90
CA VAL A 194 7.60 -11.07 20.91
C VAL A 194 6.45 -10.33 20.20
N LYS A 195 6.28 -9.03 20.42
CA LYS A 195 5.28 -8.23 19.67
C LYS A 195 5.59 -8.16 18.18
N LYS A 196 6.85 -8.08 17.79
CA LYS A 196 7.24 -8.03 16.37
C LYS A 196 6.80 -9.30 15.63
N TYR A 197 7.11 -10.48 16.16
CA TYR A 197 6.92 -11.74 15.44
C TYR A 197 5.65 -12.50 15.82
N CYS A 198 5.18 -12.37 17.04
CA CYS A 198 4.21 -13.31 17.64
C CYS A 198 2.89 -12.64 18.01
N SER A 199 2.66 -11.36 17.70
CA SER A 199 1.46 -10.59 18.09
C SER A 199 0.13 -11.26 17.78
N PHE A 200 0.10 -12.15 16.81
CA PHE A 200 -1.15 -12.76 16.33
C PHE A 200 -1.11 -14.29 16.29
N MET A 201 -0.12 -14.91 16.94
CA MET A 201 -0.05 -16.37 17.01
C MET A 201 -1.29 -16.98 17.67
N PRO A 202 -1.70 -18.22 17.27
CA PRO A 202 -2.99 -18.80 17.68
C PRO A 202 -3.03 -19.35 19.11
N THR A 203 -1.90 -19.32 19.82
CA THR A 203 -1.78 -19.75 21.23
C THR A 203 -1.44 -18.55 22.10
N GLU A 204 -2.04 -18.47 23.30
CA GLU A 204 -1.74 -17.37 24.25
C GLU A 204 -0.26 -17.38 24.65
N ILE A 205 0.39 -16.21 24.54
CA ILE A 205 1.81 -16.01 24.88
C ILE A 205 1.91 -15.03 26.03
N TYR A 206 2.50 -15.48 27.14
CA TYR A 206 2.67 -14.71 28.34
C TYR A 206 4.13 -14.34 28.55
N LEU A 207 4.38 -13.08 28.90
CA LEU A 207 5.70 -12.58 29.27
C LEU A 207 5.75 -12.26 30.76
N SER A 208 6.79 -12.74 31.43
CA SER A 208 7.02 -12.44 32.85
C SER A 208 8.51 -12.30 33.15
N LYS A 209 8.80 -11.65 34.28
CA LYS A 209 10.15 -11.58 34.84
C LYS A 209 10.24 -12.56 36.03
N ALA A 210 11.27 -13.39 36.03
CA ALA A 210 11.53 -14.30 37.14
C ALA A 210 11.71 -13.52 38.45
N ASN A 211 11.23 -14.07 39.56
CA ASN A 211 11.38 -13.49 40.90
C ASN A 211 10.98 -12.00 40.99
N THR A 212 10.02 -11.56 40.19
CA THR A 212 9.57 -10.18 40.22
C THR A 212 9.04 -9.80 41.60
N LYS A 213 9.46 -8.63 42.10
CA LYS A 213 8.91 -8.00 43.31
C LYS A 213 7.82 -7.01 42.99
N GLU A 214 7.52 -6.81 41.73
CA GLU A 214 6.46 -5.92 41.29
C GLU A 214 5.09 -6.43 41.72
N THR A 215 4.23 -5.53 42.11
CA THR A 215 2.89 -5.82 42.59
C THR A 215 1.85 -5.10 41.73
N GLN A 216 0.68 -5.65 41.64
CA GLN A 216 -0.48 -5.00 41.02
C GLN A 216 -1.67 -5.03 41.97
N ILE A 217 -2.54 -4.04 41.86
CA ILE A 217 -3.76 -3.94 42.67
C ILE A 217 -4.92 -4.36 41.75
N ILE A 218 -5.69 -5.34 42.21
CA ILE A 218 -6.88 -5.83 41.51
C ILE A 218 -8.10 -5.73 42.41
N LYS A 219 -9.29 -5.82 41.86
CA LYS A 219 -10.51 -6.00 42.66
C LYS A 219 -10.61 -7.45 43.10
N GLU A 220 -11.24 -7.69 44.25
CA GLU A 220 -11.44 -9.05 44.79
C GLU A 220 -12.14 -9.96 43.79
N GLU A 221 -13.08 -9.43 42.98
CA GLU A 221 -13.82 -10.14 41.92
C GLU A 221 -12.93 -10.60 40.76
N GLU A 222 -11.78 -9.97 40.58
CA GLU A 222 -10.82 -10.23 39.51
C GLU A 222 -9.74 -11.25 39.91
N LYS A 223 -9.82 -11.81 41.15
CA LYS A 223 -8.86 -12.77 41.66
C LYS A 223 -8.92 -14.07 40.89
N LEU A 224 -7.75 -14.53 40.42
CA LEU A 224 -7.56 -15.86 39.80
C LEU A 224 -7.05 -16.88 40.84
N PRO A 225 -7.26 -18.19 40.61
CA PRO A 225 -6.78 -19.24 41.52
C PRO A 225 -5.28 -19.22 41.77
N ASP A 226 -4.48 -18.78 40.78
CA ASP A 226 -3.02 -18.79 40.80
C ASP A 226 -2.42 -17.46 41.35
N ASP A 227 -3.24 -16.51 41.79
CA ASP A 227 -2.76 -15.23 42.29
C ASP A 227 -2.13 -15.35 43.67
N GLU A 228 -0.88 -14.91 43.79
CA GLU A 228 -0.21 -14.76 45.09
C GLU A 228 -0.65 -13.44 45.72
N VAL A 229 -1.60 -13.53 46.66
CA VAL A 229 -2.09 -12.35 47.41
C VAL A 229 -1.07 -11.96 48.46
N LEU A 230 -0.54 -10.75 48.36
CA LEU A 230 0.47 -10.18 49.27
C LEU A 230 -0.18 -9.35 50.38
N GLU A 231 -1.27 -8.63 50.06
CA GLU A 231 -1.92 -7.72 50.97
C GLU A 231 -3.39 -7.51 50.55
N GLU A 232 -4.30 -7.46 51.54
CA GLU A 232 -5.69 -7.08 51.33
C GLU A 232 -5.83 -5.59 51.68
N ILE A 233 -6.33 -4.79 50.73
CA ILE A 233 -6.51 -3.33 50.91
C ILE A 233 -7.99 -3.08 51.20
N GLU A 234 -8.28 -2.73 52.48
CA GLU A 234 -9.62 -2.33 52.85
C GLU A 234 -9.95 -0.96 52.27
N PRO A 235 -11.20 -0.72 51.84
CA PRO A 235 -11.62 0.58 51.31
C PRO A 235 -11.49 1.66 52.41
N GLU A 236 -10.80 2.76 52.07
CA GLU A 236 -10.72 3.92 53.00
C GLU A 236 -12.12 4.44 53.28
N LYS A 237 -12.54 4.39 54.55
CA LYS A 237 -13.74 5.05 55.02
C LYS A 237 -13.54 6.56 54.87
N LYS A 238 -14.13 7.17 53.84
CA LYS A 238 -14.22 8.62 53.74
C LYS A 238 -15.00 9.15 54.97
N GLU A 239 -14.33 9.85 55.87
CA GLU A 239 -14.99 10.62 56.93
C GLU A 239 -16.01 11.58 56.31
N LYS A 240 -17.28 11.43 56.69
CA LYS A 240 -18.35 12.31 56.25
C LYS A 240 -18.09 13.70 56.80
N THR A 241 -17.69 14.64 55.96
CA THR A 241 -17.90 16.06 56.23
C THR A 241 -19.39 16.34 56.23
N GLU A 242 -19.90 16.81 57.36
CA GLU A 242 -21.30 17.22 57.54
C GLU A 242 -21.67 18.34 56.57
N GLY A 243 -22.65 18.08 55.71
CA GLY A 243 -23.30 19.10 54.91
C GLY A 243 -23.87 18.57 53.60
N GLU A 244 -25.21 18.48 53.59
CA GLU A 244 -26.11 18.38 52.43
C GLU A 244 -26.51 17.01 51.88
N ASN A 245 -27.79 16.72 52.18
CA ASN A 245 -28.77 15.86 51.50
C ASN A 245 -28.40 14.44 51.12
N ALA A 246 -28.89 13.55 51.99
CA ALA A 246 -29.01 12.12 51.77
C ALA A 246 -30.02 11.80 50.65
N GLU A 247 -29.55 11.02 49.70
CA GLU A 247 -30.20 9.95 48.98
C GLU A 247 -29.35 9.61 47.73
N ALA A 248 -28.11 9.12 47.97
CA ALA A 248 -27.40 8.30 47.02
C ALA A 248 -26.89 7.11 47.84
N GLU A 249 -27.34 5.91 47.48
CA GLU A 249 -26.84 4.65 48.03
C GLU A 249 -25.32 4.66 47.94
N ALA A 250 -24.64 4.59 49.07
CA ALA A 250 -23.19 4.45 49.16
C ALA A 250 -22.83 3.08 48.53
N ALA A 251 -22.50 3.06 47.29
CA ALA A 251 -21.85 1.90 46.70
C ALA A 251 -20.55 1.65 47.48
N GLU A 252 -20.52 0.57 48.25
CA GLU A 252 -19.31 0.12 48.93
C GLU A 252 -18.23 -0.07 47.86
N GLU A 253 -17.12 0.68 47.95
CA GLU A 253 -16.00 0.47 47.05
C GLU A 253 -15.55 -1.00 47.20
N PRO A 254 -15.39 -1.74 46.08
CA PRO A 254 -15.02 -3.14 46.14
C PRO A 254 -13.65 -3.28 46.83
N LYS A 255 -13.51 -4.29 47.68
CA LYS A 255 -12.22 -4.63 48.30
C LYS A 255 -11.16 -4.82 47.19
N LYS A 256 -9.97 -4.29 47.45
CA LYS A 256 -8.83 -4.38 46.52
C LYS A 256 -7.80 -5.33 47.11
N LEU A 257 -7.22 -6.14 46.23
CA LEU A 257 -6.15 -7.05 46.59
C LEU A 257 -4.86 -6.61 45.92
N LYS A 258 -3.78 -6.58 46.68
CA LYS A 258 -2.43 -6.39 46.15
C LYS A 258 -1.82 -7.76 45.94
N ILE A 259 -1.64 -8.09 44.69
CA ILE A 259 -1.11 -9.40 44.24
C ILE A 259 0.27 -9.19 43.60
N ARG A 260 1.05 -10.25 43.50
CA ARG A 260 2.24 -10.25 42.67
C ARG A 260 1.84 -10.00 41.21
N LYS A 261 2.64 -9.21 40.47
CA LYS A 261 2.34 -8.88 39.06
C LYS A 261 2.18 -10.17 38.25
N ARG A 262 1.04 -10.30 37.60
CA ARG A 262 0.76 -11.44 36.72
C ARG A 262 1.64 -11.42 35.47
N PRO A 263 1.90 -12.59 34.85
CA PRO A 263 2.40 -12.64 33.50
C PRO A 263 1.51 -11.83 32.55
N GLU A 264 2.11 -11.06 31.66
CA GLU A 264 1.40 -10.20 30.69
C GLU A 264 1.09 -11.00 29.42
N LEU A 265 -0.18 -11.04 29.03
CA LEU A 265 -0.59 -11.58 27.72
C LEU A 265 -0.16 -10.61 26.62
N ILE A 266 0.69 -11.07 25.69
CA ILE A 266 1.32 -10.21 24.68
C ILE A 266 0.57 -10.22 23.35
N ASN A 267 -0.05 -11.34 22.99
CA ASN A 267 -0.63 -11.56 21.66
C ASN A 267 -2.16 -11.60 21.67
N GLU A 268 -2.72 -11.53 20.47
CA GLU A 268 -4.14 -11.72 20.18
C GLU A 268 -4.31 -12.96 19.32
N THR A 269 -4.98 -13.97 19.86
CA THR A 269 -5.08 -15.29 19.22
C THR A 269 -6.07 -15.36 18.07
N GLN A 270 -6.99 -14.39 17.96
CA GLN A 270 -8.00 -14.29 16.92
C GLN A 270 -7.96 -12.91 16.24
N PRO A 271 -6.95 -12.64 15.41
CA PRO A 271 -6.84 -11.37 14.72
C PRO A 271 -8.01 -11.12 13.77
N LEU A 272 -8.31 -9.85 13.53
CA LEU A 272 -9.50 -9.44 12.79
C LEU A 272 -9.61 -10.07 11.40
N TRP A 273 -8.49 -10.29 10.70
CA TRP A 273 -8.50 -10.88 9.36
C TRP A 273 -8.89 -12.36 9.32
N THR A 274 -8.94 -13.06 10.46
CA THR A 274 -9.37 -14.44 10.52
C THR A 274 -10.89 -14.58 10.61
N LYS A 275 -11.60 -13.50 11.01
CA LYS A 275 -13.05 -13.44 11.05
C LYS A 275 -13.64 -13.34 9.64
N HIS A 276 -14.90 -13.74 9.48
CA HIS A 276 -15.60 -13.49 8.22
C HIS A 276 -15.94 -11.99 8.08
N PRO A 277 -15.79 -11.38 6.89
CA PRO A 277 -16.04 -9.94 6.69
C PRO A 277 -17.39 -9.45 7.19
N ASN A 278 -18.43 -10.29 7.10
CA ASN A 278 -19.79 -9.95 7.54
C ASN A 278 -19.96 -9.92 9.07
N GLU A 279 -19.00 -10.44 9.83
CA GLU A 279 -18.99 -10.47 11.29
C GLU A 279 -18.21 -9.30 11.89
N CYS A 280 -17.56 -8.49 11.04
CA CYS A 280 -16.70 -7.39 11.46
C CYS A 280 -17.43 -6.05 11.36
N THR A 281 -17.31 -5.23 12.40
CA THR A 281 -17.84 -3.86 12.42
C THR A 281 -16.82 -2.84 11.91
N LYS A 282 -17.31 -1.66 11.52
CA LYS A 282 -16.44 -0.55 11.10
C LYS A 282 -15.45 -0.16 12.20
N GLU A 283 -15.91 -0.12 13.44
CA GLU A 283 -15.10 0.21 14.61
C GLU A 283 -13.96 -0.78 14.81
N GLU A 284 -14.20 -2.10 14.66
CA GLU A 284 -13.16 -3.12 14.72
C GLU A 284 -12.07 -2.93 13.65
N TYR A 285 -12.45 -2.54 12.42
CA TYR A 285 -11.47 -2.25 11.36
C TYR A 285 -10.62 -1.03 11.69
N LEU A 286 -11.20 0.03 12.22
CA LEU A 286 -10.49 1.25 12.59
C LEU A 286 -9.56 1.03 13.79
N ASP A 287 -10.02 0.29 14.80
CA ASP A 287 -9.21 -0.04 15.98
C ASP A 287 -8.05 -0.95 15.63
N PHE A 288 -8.30 -1.93 14.76
CA PHE A 288 -7.25 -2.81 14.23
C PHE A 288 -6.20 -2.00 13.45
N TYR A 289 -6.62 -1.07 12.59
CA TYR A 289 -5.72 -0.20 11.83
C TYR A 289 -4.83 0.62 12.75
N ARG A 290 -5.41 1.28 13.76
CA ARG A 290 -4.67 2.09 14.74
C ARG A 290 -3.69 1.24 15.56
N LYS A 291 -4.11 0.04 15.97
CA LYS A 291 -3.29 -0.89 16.76
C LYS A 291 -2.07 -1.40 15.98
N VAL A 292 -2.26 -1.81 14.73
CA VAL A 292 -1.21 -2.45 13.92
C VAL A 292 -0.24 -1.44 13.30
N PHE A 293 -0.77 -0.31 12.80
CA PHE A 293 0.04 0.67 12.05
C PHE A 293 0.40 1.91 12.87
N GLN A 294 -0.13 2.04 14.10
CA GLN A 294 0.07 3.21 14.97
C GLN A 294 -0.25 4.53 14.26
N ASP A 295 -1.19 4.47 13.31
CA ASP A 295 -1.66 5.59 12.53
C ASP A 295 -3.03 6.04 13.04
N TYR A 296 -3.11 7.28 13.50
CA TYR A 296 -4.34 7.86 14.05
C TYR A 296 -5.21 8.53 12.99
N LYS A 297 -4.70 8.70 11.75
CA LYS A 297 -5.51 9.14 10.62
C LYS A 297 -6.40 7.99 10.17
N GLU A 298 -7.68 8.24 10.01
CA GLU A 298 -8.59 7.20 9.53
C GLU A 298 -8.28 6.86 8.07
N PRO A 299 -8.25 5.56 7.70
CA PRO A 299 -8.15 5.15 6.31
C PRO A 299 -9.43 5.53 5.55
N LEU A 300 -9.32 5.75 4.25
CA LEU A 300 -10.45 6.08 3.38
C LEU A 300 -11.46 4.93 3.34
N PHE A 301 -10.96 3.73 3.10
CA PHE A 301 -11.70 2.46 3.10
C PHE A 301 -10.72 1.29 3.19
N TRP A 302 -11.26 0.07 3.20
CA TRP A 302 -10.48 -1.16 3.26
C TRP A 302 -11.08 -2.27 2.42
N ILE A 303 -10.26 -3.28 2.16
CA ILE A 303 -10.62 -4.51 1.48
C ILE A 303 -10.29 -5.66 2.43
N HIS A 304 -11.29 -6.42 2.86
CA HIS A 304 -11.10 -7.64 3.61
C HIS A 304 -10.97 -8.81 2.62
N LEU A 305 -9.78 -9.41 2.56
CA LEU A 305 -9.48 -10.57 1.73
C LEU A 305 -9.83 -11.84 2.51
N ASN A 306 -10.61 -12.72 1.90
CA ASN A 306 -10.95 -14.02 2.44
C ASN A 306 -11.12 -15.00 1.28
N MET A 307 -10.18 -15.92 1.13
CA MET A 307 -10.16 -16.91 0.06
C MET A 307 -9.60 -18.24 0.58
N ASP A 308 -10.34 -19.32 0.35
CA ASP A 308 -9.94 -20.66 0.76
C ASP A 308 -9.46 -21.53 -0.41
N TYR A 309 -9.75 -21.15 -1.67
CA TYR A 309 -9.36 -21.88 -2.87
C TYR A 309 -9.09 -20.93 -4.04
N PRO A 310 -8.06 -21.14 -4.86
CA PRO A 310 -7.12 -22.27 -4.95
C PRO A 310 -5.93 -22.19 -3.95
N PHE A 311 -5.87 -21.18 -3.12
CA PHE A 311 -4.90 -21.01 -2.03
C PHE A 311 -5.60 -20.31 -0.87
N ASN A 312 -5.16 -20.61 0.35
CA ASN A 312 -5.69 -20.00 1.55
C ASN A 312 -5.04 -18.62 1.73
N LEU A 313 -5.84 -17.55 1.55
CA LEU A 313 -5.39 -16.18 1.68
C LEU A 313 -6.40 -15.37 2.49
N LYS A 314 -5.94 -14.82 3.60
CA LYS A 314 -6.72 -13.91 4.44
C LYS A 314 -5.96 -12.61 4.63
N GLY A 315 -6.68 -11.52 4.86
CA GLY A 315 -6.00 -10.25 5.07
C GLY A 315 -6.91 -9.05 5.02
N ILE A 316 -6.37 -7.89 5.36
CA ILE A 316 -7.06 -6.61 5.27
C ILE A 316 -6.10 -5.61 4.65
N LEU A 317 -6.51 -5.00 3.54
CA LEU A 317 -5.79 -3.92 2.89
C LEU A 317 -6.52 -2.60 3.15
N TYR A 318 -5.82 -1.61 3.65
CA TYR A 318 -6.33 -0.27 3.92
C TYR A 318 -5.78 0.74 2.93
N PHE A 319 -6.64 1.61 2.45
CA PHE A 319 -6.27 2.78 1.67
C PHE A 319 -6.07 3.95 2.62
N PRO A 320 -4.83 4.33 2.95
CA PRO A 320 -4.55 5.44 3.83
C PRO A 320 -4.86 6.76 3.13
N LYS A 321 -5.18 7.79 3.90
CA LYS A 321 -5.23 9.15 3.40
C LYS A 321 -3.80 9.66 3.20
N ILE A 322 -3.40 9.84 1.93
CA ILE A 322 -2.04 10.24 1.56
C ILE A 322 -1.93 11.78 1.58
N ASN A 323 -0.96 12.30 2.31
CA ASN A 323 -0.63 13.72 2.24
C ASN A 323 0.64 13.87 1.36
N MET A 324 0.42 14.18 0.07
CA MET A 324 1.47 14.25 -0.96
C MET A 324 2.53 15.34 -0.71
N GLU A 325 2.26 16.31 0.17
CA GLU A 325 3.17 17.45 0.35
C GLU A 325 4.31 17.19 1.34
N TYR A 326 4.17 16.22 2.26
CA TYR A 326 5.09 16.11 3.42
C TYR A 326 5.48 14.68 3.82
N GLU A 327 4.92 13.63 3.23
CA GLU A 327 5.19 12.26 3.66
C GLU A 327 5.83 11.44 2.52
N SER A 328 6.89 10.69 2.82
CA SER A 328 7.33 9.62 1.94
C SER A 328 6.17 8.64 1.79
N ILE A 329 5.74 8.40 0.55
CA ILE A 329 4.60 7.55 0.23
C ILE A 329 5.05 6.08 0.34
N GLU A 330 5.37 5.64 1.54
CA GLU A 330 5.64 4.23 1.80
C GLU A 330 4.54 3.67 2.70
N GLY A 331 3.70 2.84 2.12
CA GLY A 331 2.78 2.00 2.87
C GLY A 331 3.54 0.89 3.61
N THR A 332 2.82 0.12 4.40
CA THR A 332 3.37 -1.04 5.09
C THR A 332 2.40 -2.20 4.98
N ILE A 333 2.75 -3.21 4.19
CA ILE A 333 2.00 -4.47 4.12
C ILE A 333 2.78 -5.55 4.83
N LYS A 334 2.22 -6.01 5.96
CA LYS A 334 2.79 -7.06 6.81
C LYS A 334 2.36 -8.43 6.31
N LEU A 335 3.34 -9.28 6.02
CA LEU A 335 3.11 -10.64 5.57
C LEU A 335 3.20 -11.61 6.75
N TYR A 336 2.19 -12.45 6.86
CA TYR A 336 2.08 -13.54 7.83
C TYR A 336 1.96 -14.88 7.12
N ASN A 337 2.35 -15.93 7.81
CA ASN A 337 2.11 -17.30 7.44
C ASN A 337 1.63 -18.06 8.70
N ASN A 338 0.41 -18.54 8.70
CA ASN A 338 -0.23 -19.11 9.90
C ASN A 338 -0.15 -18.15 11.11
N GLN A 339 -0.49 -16.87 10.90
CA GLN A 339 -0.48 -15.82 11.93
C GLN A 339 0.93 -15.49 12.49
N VAL A 340 1.99 -16.06 11.93
CA VAL A 340 3.39 -15.75 12.26
C VAL A 340 3.92 -14.69 11.33
N PHE A 341 4.46 -13.61 11.86
CA PHE A 341 5.03 -12.54 11.05
C PHE A 341 6.27 -13.01 10.29
N ILE A 342 6.31 -12.72 9.00
CA ILE A 342 7.40 -13.07 8.08
C ILE A 342 8.26 -11.85 7.80
N ALA A 343 7.69 -10.84 7.15
CA ALA A 343 8.38 -9.60 6.79
C ALA A 343 7.39 -8.53 6.35
N ASP A 344 7.89 -7.30 6.20
CA ASP A 344 7.15 -6.18 5.62
C ASP A 344 7.47 -6.04 4.12
N ASN A 345 6.46 -5.62 3.35
CA ASN A 345 6.62 -5.15 1.96
C ASN A 345 7.37 -6.09 1.01
N ILE A 346 7.08 -7.41 1.07
CA ILE A 346 7.72 -8.39 0.18
C ILE A 346 7.22 -8.20 -1.26
N LYS A 347 8.10 -7.67 -2.12
CA LYS A 347 7.80 -7.30 -3.52
C LYS A 347 7.40 -8.48 -4.40
N GLU A 348 7.81 -9.69 -4.05
CA GLU A 348 7.46 -10.90 -4.76
C GLU A 348 5.97 -11.24 -4.65
N VAL A 349 5.35 -10.95 -3.50
CA VAL A 349 3.91 -11.19 -3.23
C VAL A 349 3.07 -9.97 -3.53
N ILE A 350 3.60 -8.79 -3.20
CA ILE A 350 2.88 -7.53 -3.28
C ILE A 350 3.36 -6.74 -4.49
N PRO A 351 2.51 -6.52 -5.51
CA PRO A 351 2.85 -5.64 -6.61
C PRO A 351 3.33 -4.26 -6.15
N GLU A 352 4.33 -3.71 -6.81
CA GLU A 352 5.01 -2.47 -6.40
C GLU A 352 4.03 -1.30 -6.13
N PHE A 353 3.01 -1.17 -6.97
CA PHE A 353 2.03 -0.10 -6.83
C PHE A 353 1.10 -0.28 -5.60
N LEU A 354 0.93 -1.51 -5.10
CA LEU A 354 0.18 -1.80 -3.88
C LEU A 354 0.97 -1.49 -2.60
N LEU A 355 2.30 -1.32 -2.69
CA LEU A 355 3.14 -0.95 -1.54
C LEU A 355 2.84 0.45 -0.98
N LEU A 356 1.98 1.22 -1.63
CA LEU A 356 1.45 2.48 -1.10
C LEU A 356 0.34 2.26 -0.05
N LEU A 357 -0.21 1.04 0.02
CA LEU A 357 -1.25 0.66 0.96
C LEU A 357 -0.66 0.24 2.31
N LYS A 358 -1.51 0.26 3.34
CA LYS A 358 -1.23 -0.39 4.62
C LYS A 358 -2.09 -1.64 4.73
N GLY A 359 -1.53 -2.73 5.25
CA GLY A 359 -2.32 -3.96 5.33
C GLY A 359 -1.62 -5.11 6.01
N VAL A 360 -2.38 -6.16 6.19
CA VAL A 360 -1.91 -7.46 6.63
C VAL A 360 -2.38 -8.52 5.63
N ILE A 361 -1.50 -9.45 5.31
CA ILE A 361 -1.79 -10.60 4.46
C ILE A 361 -1.27 -11.83 5.17
N ASP A 362 -2.11 -12.82 5.32
CA ASP A 362 -1.79 -14.12 5.90
C ASP A 362 -2.09 -15.22 4.87
N CYS A 363 -1.05 -15.96 4.49
CA CYS A 363 -1.15 -17.02 3.51
C CYS A 363 -0.31 -18.23 3.95
N PRO A 364 -0.94 -19.29 4.48
CA PRO A 364 -0.26 -20.52 4.89
C PRO A 364 0.49 -21.24 3.76
N ASP A 365 -0.01 -21.13 2.52
CA ASP A 365 0.51 -21.86 1.36
C ASP A 365 1.78 -21.20 0.74
N LEU A 366 2.29 -20.10 1.33
CA LEU A 366 3.47 -19.42 0.80
C LEU A 366 4.72 -20.31 0.84
N PRO A 367 5.44 -20.44 -0.29
CA PRO A 367 6.69 -21.19 -0.34
C PRO A 367 7.82 -20.39 0.32
N LEU A 368 7.98 -20.58 1.63
CA LEU A 368 9.01 -19.92 2.42
C LEU A 368 10.36 -20.66 2.32
N ASN A 369 11.46 -19.91 2.40
CA ASN A 369 12.77 -20.49 2.62
C ASN A 369 12.88 -21.06 4.06
N VAL A 370 13.97 -21.77 4.36
CA VAL A 370 14.19 -22.41 5.66
C VAL A 370 14.17 -21.40 6.81
N SER A 371 14.72 -20.19 6.62
CA SER A 371 14.73 -19.12 7.61
C SER A 371 13.42 -18.32 7.67
N ARG A 372 12.45 -18.62 6.81
CA ARG A 372 11.20 -17.87 6.67
C ARG A 372 11.37 -16.36 6.46
N SER A 373 12.55 -15.93 6.01
CA SER A 373 12.87 -14.51 5.79
C SER A 373 12.70 -14.09 4.33
N ALA A 374 12.55 -15.04 3.41
CA ALA A 374 12.37 -14.81 1.99
C ALA A 374 11.49 -15.88 1.36
N LEU A 375 10.90 -15.54 0.21
CA LEU A 375 10.11 -16.44 -0.59
C LEU A 375 10.97 -17.14 -1.65
N GLN A 376 10.65 -18.38 -1.95
CA GLN A 376 11.13 -19.00 -3.17
C GLN A 376 10.34 -18.42 -4.33
N ASN A 377 11.05 -17.93 -5.36
CA ASN A 377 10.40 -17.35 -6.54
C ASN A 377 9.67 -18.44 -7.34
N ASP A 378 8.41 -18.63 -7.07
CA ASP A 378 7.55 -19.63 -7.68
C ASP A 378 6.39 -18.96 -8.45
N GLY A 379 5.90 -19.63 -9.49
CA GLY A 379 4.70 -19.25 -10.23
C GLY A 379 3.45 -19.12 -9.37
N PHE A 380 3.43 -19.74 -8.18
CA PHE A 380 2.39 -19.61 -7.19
C PHE A 380 2.30 -18.20 -6.58
N VAL A 381 3.43 -17.59 -6.24
CA VAL A 381 3.52 -16.23 -5.71
C VAL A 381 2.94 -15.19 -6.68
N LYS A 382 3.20 -15.37 -7.99
CA LYS A 382 2.58 -14.52 -9.02
C LYS A 382 1.06 -14.61 -9.04
N LYS A 383 0.49 -15.81 -8.84
CA LYS A 383 -0.97 -15.98 -8.80
C LYS A 383 -1.59 -15.25 -7.61
N ILE A 384 -0.91 -15.22 -6.45
CA ILE A 384 -1.35 -14.45 -5.29
C ILE A 384 -1.34 -12.95 -5.63
N ALA A 385 -0.24 -12.44 -6.19
CA ALA A 385 -0.12 -11.05 -6.61
C ALA A 385 -1.22 -10.65 -7.61
N GLU A 386 -1.46 -11.47 -8.64
CA GLU A 386 -2.53 -11.26 -9.63
C GLU A 386 -3.94 -11.26 -8.97
N TYR A 387 -4.17 -12.14 -8.00
CA TYR A 387 -5.43 -12.18 -7.28
C TYR A 387 -5.66 -10.93 -6.42
N ILE A 388 -4.64 -10.50 -5.68
CA ILE A 388 -4.72 -9.27 -4.87
C ILE A 388 -5.00 -8.07 -5.78
N THR A 389 -4.26 -7.94 -6.89
CA THR A 389 -4.47 -6.91 -7.92
C THR A 389 -5.91 -6.91 -8.43
N LYS A 390 -6.42 -8.09 -8.77
CA LYS A 390 -7.80 -8.26 -9.23
C LYS A 390 -8.80 -7.77 -8.19
N LYS A 391 -8.65 -8.18 -6.91
CA LYS A 391 -9.56 -7.78 -5.83
C LYS A 391 -9.56 -6.29 -5.56
N VAL A 392 -8.37 -5.66 -5.65
CA VAL A 392 -8.25 -4.21 -5.54
C VAL A 392 -9.00 -3.52 -6.69
N ALA A 393 -8.78 -3.94 -7.94
CA ALA A 393 -9.49 -3.40 -9.09
C ALA A 393 -11.01 -3.59 -8.99
N ASP A 394 -11.46 -4.79 -8.62
CA ASP A 394 -12.88 -5.12 -8.47
C ASP A 394 -13.56 -4.24 -7.38
N LYS A 395 -12.86 -3.96 -6.27
CA LYS A 395 -13.37 -3.07 -5.21
C LYS A 395 -13.49 -1.63 -5.69
N LEU A 396 -12.46 -1.10 -6.35
CA LEU A 396 -12.46 0.27 -6.88
C LEU A 396 -13.53 0.45 -7.97
N ALA A 397 -13.61 -0.48 -8.92
CA ALA A 397 -14.66 -0.49 -9.94
C ALA A 397 -16.06 -0.60 -9.33
N GLY A 398 -16.23 -1.46 -8.33
CA GLY A 398 -17.48 -1.60 -7.58
C GLY A 398 -17.91 -0.30 -6.90
N MET A 399 -16.99 0.38 -6.21
CA MET A 399 -17.28 1.68 -5.57
C MET A 399 -17.70 2.72 -6.59
N CYS A 400 -17.01 2.84 -7.72
CA CYS A 400 -17.39 3.77 -8.79
C CYS A 400 -18.81 3.52 -9.34
N LYS A 401 -19.22 2.22 -9.42
CA LYS A 401 -20.55 1.84 -9.92
C LYS A 401 -21.67 2.05 -8.90
N THR A 402 -21.42 1.69 -7.63
CA THR A 402 -22.49 1.61 -6.61
C THR A 402 -22.58 2.85 -5.74
N ASP A 403 -21.46 3.58 -5.56
CA ASP A 403 -21.38 4.76 -4.70
C ASP A 403 -20.40 5.77 -5.30
N LYS A 404 -20.80 6.34 -6.45
CA LYS A 404 -19.95 7.30 -7.19
C LYS A 404 -19.65 8.55 -6.38
N GLU A 405 -20.59 9.02 -5.54
CA GLU A 405 -20.37 10.22 -4.72
C GLU A 405 -19.23 10.02 -3.69
N GLU A 406 -19.15 8.83 -3.09
CA GLU A 406 -18.07 8.50 -2.17
C GLU A 406 -16.75 8.26 -2.93
N TYR A 407 -16.80 7.61 -4.08
CA TYR A 407 -15.65 7.41 -4.94
C TYR A 407 -15.05 8.74 -5.43
N ASP A 408 -15.88 9.70 -5.81
CA ASP A 408 -15.47 11.06 -6.22
C ASP A 408 -14.76 11.80 -5.07
N LYS A 409 -15.22 11.66 -3.82
CA LYS A 409 -14.59 12.27 -2.64
C LYS A 409 -13.19 11.71 -2.37
N TYR A 410 -12.97 10.42 -2.67
CA TYR A 410 -11.68 9.77 -2.44
C TYR A 410 -10.73 9.92 -3.63
N TRP A 411 -11.23 10.37 -4.79
CA TRP A 411 -10.48 10.35 -6.04
C TRP A 411 -9.14 11.08 -5.96
N ASP A 412 -9.09 12.26 -5.36
CA ASP A 412 -7.85 13.03 -5.26
C ASP A 412 -6.78 12.29 -4.43
N ASP A 413 -7.20 11.52 -3.41
CA ASP A 413 -6.30 10.71 -2.59
C ASP A 413 -5.87 9.39 -3.27
N ILE A 414 -6.76 8.75 -4.05
CA ILE A 414 -6.50 7.43 -4.66
C ILE A 414 -5.99 7.49 -6.10
N SER A 415 -6.17 8.62 -6.79
CA SER A 415 -5.81 8.75 -8.20
C SER A 415 -4.32 8.51 -8.50
N PRO A 416 -3.35 8.98 -7.68
CA PRO A 416 -1.94 8.68 -7.92
C PRO A 416 -1.64 7.18 -7.85
N PHE A 417 -2.26 6.49 -6.89
CA PHE A 417 -2.16 5.05 -6.74
C PHE A 417 -2.70 4.31 -7.98
N ILE A 418 -3.91 4.67 -8.43
CA ILE A 418 -4.55 4.03 -9.60
C ILE A 418 -3.72 4.28 -10.86
N LYS A 419 -3.29 5.53 -11.09
CA LYS A 419 -2.48 5.89 -12.24
C LYS A 419 -1.13 5.17 -12.24
N PHE A 420 -0.47 5.07 -11.07
CA PHE A 420 0.77 4.31 -10.93
C PHE A 420 0.55 2.81 -11.20
N GLY A 421 -0.54 2.24 -10.69
CA GLY A 421 -0.94 0.87 -10.98
C GLY A 421 -1.16 0.62 -12.47
N CYS A 422 -1.84 1.53 -13.15
CA CYS A 422 -2.06 1.45 -14.61
C CYS A 422 -0.75 1.52 -15.42
N LEU A 423 0.23 2.28 -14.94
CA LEU A 423 1.55 2.38 -15.58
C LEU A 423 2.40 1.12 -15.39
N LYS A 424 2.17 0.36 -14.31
CA LYS A 424 2.97 -0.82 -13.94
C LYS A 424 2.35 -2.16 -14.33
N ASP A 425 1.03 -2.24 -14.42
CA ASP A 425 0.28 -3.48 -14.66
C ASP A 425 -0.82 -3.25 -15.72
N ASP A 426 -0.62 -3.86 -16.90
CA ASP A 426 -1.54 -3.73 -18.02
C ASP A 426 -2.93 -4.31 -17.73
N LYS A 427 -3.00 -5.45 -17.00
CA LYS A 427 -4.27 -6.08 -16.63
C LYS A 427 -5.07 -5.21 -15.65
N PHE A 428 -4.36 -4.55 -14.72
CA PHE A 428 -4.97 -3.57 -13.82
C PHE A 428 -5.49 -2.37 -14.60
N CYS A 429 -4.69 -1.84 -15.54
CA CYS A 429 -5.08 -0.73 -16.39
C CYS A 429 -6.34 -1.04 -17.23
N GLU A 430 -6.38 -2.21 -17.88
CA GLU A 430 -7.56 -2.63 -18.65
C GLU A 430 -8.84 -2.67 -17.81
N LYS A 431 -8.73 -3.15 -16.56
CA LYS A 431 -9.87 -3.19 -15.63
C LYS A 431 -10.30 -1.83 -15.12
N MET A 432 -9.33 -0.91 -14.96
CA MET A 432 -9.60 0.42 -14.38
C MET A 432 -9.93 1.48 -15.42
N ASN A 433 -9.71 1.22 -16.71
CA ASN A 433 -9.83 2.20 -17.80
C ASN A 433 -11.14 3.01 -17.76
N ASP A 434 -12.27 2.32 -17.54
CA ASP A 434 -13.60 2.95 -17.54
C ASP A 434 -13.95 3.61 -16.18
N TYR A 435 -13.11 3.42 -15.15
CA TYR A 435 -13.33 3.92 -13.78
C TYR A 435 -12.31 4.99 -13.36
N ILE A 436 -11.47 5.41 -14.29
CA ILE A 436 -10.55 6.51 -14.09
C ILE A 436 -11.33 7.81 -14.21
N LEU A 437 -11.18 8.68 -13.21
CA LEU A 437 -11.85 9.95 -13.19
C LEU A 437 -10.93 11.11 -13.58
N PHE A 438 -11.50 12.08 -14.23
CA PHE A 438 -10.89 13.34 -14.60
C PHE A 438 -11.71 14.48 -14.03
N LYS A 439 -11.10 15.36 -13.26
CA LYS A 439 -11.74 16.55 -12.72
C LYS A 439 -11.82 17.62 -13.80
N ASN A 440 -13.01 18.08 -14.13
CA ASN A 440 -13.22 19.11 -15.14
C ASN A 440 -13.09 20.54 -14.59
N LEU A 441 -13.19 21.56 -15.44
CA LEU A 441 -13.08 22.96 -15.06
C LEU A 441 -14.18 23.43 -14.09
N ASP A 442 -15.31 22.73 -14.00
CA ASP A 442 -16.39 23.01 -13.06
C ASP A 442 -16.24 22.24 -11.74
N GLY A 443 -15.15 21.49 -11.58
CA GLY A 443 -14.85 20.69 -10.39
C GLY A 443 -15.60 19.36 -10.31
N LYS A 444 -16.24 18.90 -11.39
CA LYS A 444 -16.92 17.61 -11.48
C LYS A 444 -15.95 16.53 -11.92
N TYR A 445 -16.14 15.33 -11.40
CA TYR A 445 -15.36 14.13 -11.78
C TYR A 445 -16.10 13.37 -12.88
N LEU A 446 -15.44 13.21 -14.03
CA LEU A 446 -15.94 12.52 -15.21
C LEU A 446 -15.08 11.30 -15.51
N THR A 447 -15.69 10.19 -15.90
CA THR A 447 -14.97 9.03 -16.42
C THR A 447 -14.42 9.31 -17.83
N LEU A 448 -13.48 8.48 -18.31
CA LEU A 448 -12.94 8.63 -19.66
C LEU A 448 -14.04 8.56 -20.74
N PRO A 449 -15.00 7.62 -20.69
CA PRO A 449 -16.13 7.61 -21.62
C PRO A 449 -16.99 8.89 -21.55
N GLU A 450 -17.23 9.43 -20.35
CA GLU A 450 -17.99 10.69 -20.17
C GLU A 450 -17.25 11.89 -20.76
N CYS A 451 -15.92 11.97 -20.59
CA CYS A 451 -15.09 13.01 -21.23
C CYS A 451 -15.16 12.96 -22.76
N LEU A 452 -15.38 11.79 -23.33
CA LEU A 452 -15.47 11.56 -24.76
C LEU A 452 -16.91 11.68 -25.30
N GLU A 453 -17.89 11.97 -24.44
CA GLU A 453 -19.33 11.98 -24.76
C GLU A 453 -19.82 10.63 -25.36
N ILE A 454 -19.16 9.54 -25.00
CA ILE A 454 -19.59 8.18 -25.36
C ILE A 454 -20.71 7.80 -24.39
N LYS A 455 -21.93 7.62 -24.90
CA LYS A 455 -23.00 7.05 -24.06
C LYS A 455 -22.62 5.64 -23.66
N PRO A 456 -22.81 5.24 -22.37
CA PRO A 456 -22.61 3.85 -21.97
C PRO A 456 -23.42 2.96 -22.90
N GLN A 457 -22.79 2.00 -23.55
CA GLN A 457 -23.52 0.91 -24.18
C GLN A 457 -24.21 0.16 -23.03
N ASP A 458 -25.53 0.13 -23.06
CA ASP A 458 -26.33 -0.60 -22.09
C ASP A 458 -25.81 -2.05 -22.01
N GLU A 459 -25.68 -2.56 -20.78
CA GLU A 459 -25.23 -3.92 -20.43
C GLU A 459 -26.22 -5.01 -20.93
N GLU A 460 -26.68 -4.97 -22.18
CA GLU A 460 -27.57 -5.99 -22.72
C GLU A 460 -26.85 -7.22 -23.30
N GLU A 461 -25.52 -7.19 -23.53
CA GLU A 461 -24.82 -8.32 -24.13
C GLU A 461 -24.28 -9.36 -23.12
N ASN A 462 -24.42 -9.21 -21.82
CA ASN A 462 -23.98 -10.22 -20.84
C ASN A 462 -25.10 -11.11 -20.26
N LYS A 463 -26.28 -11.13 -20.88
CA LYS A 463 -27.37 -12.06 -20.50
C LYS A 463 -27.29 -13.44 -21.16
N GLU A 464 -26.34 -13.67 -22.04
CA GLU A 464 -26.23 -14.97 -22.74
C GLU A 464 -25.57 -16.12 -21.95
N ASN A 465 -25.14 -15.90 -20.72
CA ASN A 465 -24.57 -16.97 -19.87
C ASN A 465 -25.19 -17.09 -18.49
N ALA A 466 -26.46 -16.79 -18.34
CA ALA A 466 -27.18 -17.13 -17.13
C ALA A 466 -27.55 -18.61 -17.14
N VAL A 467 -26.87 -19.42 -16.34
CA VAL A 467 -27.19 -20.79 -16.03
C VAL A 467 -28.06 -20.77 -14.76
N ASP A 468 -29.18 -21.50 -14.75
CA ASP A 468 -30.01 -21.66 -13.54
C ASP A 468 -29.24 -22.46 -12.46
N GLU A 469 -29.74 -22.45 -11.22
CA GLU A 469 -29.14 -23.16 -10.08
C GLU A 469 -28.99 -24.68 -10.31
N ASN A 470 -29.45 -25.22 -11.44
CA ASN A 470 -29.38 -26.62 -11.84
C ASN A 470 -28.54 -26.88 -13.09
N GLY A 471 -27.87 -25.87 -13.67
CA GLY A 471 -26.89 -26.04 -14.75
C GLY A 471 -27.46 -26.16 -16.16
N ASN A 472 -28.71 -25.72 -16.43
CA ASN A 472 -29.33 -25.76 -17.74
C ASN A 472 -29.33 -24.39 -18.43
N LYS A 473 -28.97 -24.36 -19.72
CA LYS A 473 -29.11 -23.16 -20.59
C LYS A 473 -30.57 -22.90 -20.89
N VAL A 474 -31.03 -21.68 -20.68
CA VAL A 474 -32.37 -21.20 -21.08
C VAL A 474 -32.27 -20.62 -22.47
N GLU A 475 -32.85 -21.27 -23.47
CA GLU A 475 -33.00 -20.75 -24.82
C GLU A 475 -34.22 -19.80 -24.86
N ALA A 476 -34.00 -18.55 -25.27
CA ALA A 476 -35.09 -17.62 -25.59
C ALA A 476 -35.31 -17.60 -27.10
N GLU A 477 -36.53 -17.91 -27.54
CA GLU A 477 -36.99 -17.84 -28.92
C GLU A 477 -36.98 -16.38 -29.43
N VAL A 478 -36.21 -16.14 -30.51
CA VAL A 478 -36.21 -14.88 -31.26
C VAL A 478 -37.20 -15.00 -32.41
N VAL A 479 -38.19 -14.15 -32.43
CA VAL A 479 -39.07 -13.98 -33.58
C VAL A 479 -38.40 -13.01 -34.57
N GLU A 480 -37.99 -13.53 -35.72
CA GLU A 480 -37.47 -12.74 -36.83
C GLU A 480 -38.61 -12.02 -37.56
N ASP A 481 -38.54 -10.71 -37.66
CA ASP A 481 -39.26 -9.93 -38.67
C ASP A 481 -38.26 -9.43 -39.72
N LYS A 482 -38.40 -9.96 -40.95
CA LYS A 482 -37.60 -9.56 -42.13
C LYS A 482 -38.19 -8.31 -42.73
N ALA A 483 -37.41 -7.27 -42.90
CA ALA A 483 -37.60 -6.26 -43.92
C ALA A 483 -36.30 -6.10 -44.70
N GLU A 484 -36.36 -6.51 -45.94
CA GLU A 484 -35.35 -6.27 -46.98
C GLU A 484 -35.35 -4.80 -47.37
N ASP A 485 -34.21 -4.14 -47.38
CA ASP A 485 -33.95 -3.02 -48.25
C ASP A 485 -32.49 -3.01 -48.68
N GLU A 486 -32.33 -3.17 -50.03
CA GLU A 486 -31.11 -3.02 -50.75
C GLU A 486 -30.68 -1.55 -50.80
N ALA A 487 -29.48 -1.22 -50.37
CA ALA A 487 -28.81 0.01 -50.77
C ALA A 487 -27.27 -0.13 -50.71
N SER A 488 -26.66 -0.28 -51.90
CA SER A 488 -25.40 0.24 -52.38
C SER A 488 -24.24 0.42 -51.40
N GLU A 489 -23.20 -0.38 -51.68
CA GLU A 489 -21.80 -0.18 -51.25
C GLU A 489 -21.30 1.18 -51.79
N GLU A 490 -21.21 2.20 -50.94
CA GLU A 490 -20.29 3.31 -51.11
C GLU A 490 -19.22 3.18 -50.01
N ASN A 491 -18.00 2.83 -50.48
CA ASN A 491 -16.77 2.96 -49.71
C ASN A 491 -16.55 4.43 -49.35
N THR A 492 -17.00 4.84 -48.18
CA THR A 492 -16.51 6.04 -47.52
C THR A 492 -15.51 5.61 -46.44
N GLU A 493 -14.21 5.78 -46.72
CA GLU A 493 -13.21 5.91 -45.68
C GLU A 493 -13.64 7.10 -44.80
N GLU A 494 -14.41 6.85 -43.73
CA GLU A 494 -14.58 7.80 -42.66
C GLU A 494 -13.19 7.94 -42.02
N GLU A 495 -12.49 9.05 -42.30
CA GLU A 495 -11.38 9.52 -41.49
C GLU A 495 -11.87 9.51 -40.03
N LYS A 496 -11.39 8.56 -39.23
CA LYS A 496 -11.62 8.50 -37.77
C LYS A 496 -11.16 9.83 -37.19
N LYS A 497 -12.07 10.77 -36.95
CA LYS A 497 -11.78 12.04 -36.32
C LYS A 497 -11.20 11.76 -34.93
N GLU A 498 -9.95 12.14 -34.74
CA GLU A 498 -9.30 12.08 -33.42
C GLU A 498 -10.12 12.92 -32.41
N LYS A 499 -10.47 12.33 -31.28
CA LYS A 499 -11.15 13.01 -30.19
C LYS A 499 -10.10 13.62 -29.27
N ILE A 500 -10.16 14.93 -29.08
CA ILE A 500 -9.18 15.69 -28.29
C ILE A 500 -9.78 15.99 -26.92
N ILE A 501 -9.09 15.57 -25.84
CA ILE A 501 -9.37 15.94 -24.47
C ILE A 501 -8.38 17.03 -24.09
N TYR A 502 -8.90 18.22 -23.76
CA TYR A 502 -8.06 19.33 -23.32
C TYR A 502 -7.71 19.18 -21.84
N TYR A 503 -6.49 19.58 -21.44
CA TYR A 503 -6.07 19.50 -20.05
C TYR A 503 -5.31 20.72 -19.54
N VAL A 504 -5.38 20.92 -18.22
CA VAL A 504 -4.75 22.00 -17.44
C VAL A 504 -3.75 21.38 -16.49
N THR A 505 -2.54 21.92 -16.39
CA THR A 505 -1.52 21.47 -15.43
C THR A 505 -1.32 22.45 -14.26
N ASP A 506 -1.64 23.72 -14.45
CA ASP A 506 -1.55 24.77 -13.43
C ASP A 506 -2.71 25.76 -13.62
N GLU A 507 -3.67 25.71 -12.71
CA GLU A 507 -4.87 26.55 -12.80
C GLU A 507 -4.56 28.05 -12.65
N GLN A 508 -3.52 28.42 -11.91
CA GLN A 508 -3.15 29.81 -11.71
C GLN A 508 -2.47 30.38 -12.95
N GLN A 509 -1.42 29.72 -13.44
CA GLN A 509 -0.71 30.14 -14.64
C GLN A 509 -1.60 30.12 -15.89
N GLN A 510 -2.45 29.09 -16.00
CA GLN A 510 -3.31 28.91 -17.18
C GLN A 510 -4.68 29.56 -17.05
N SER A 511 -4.88 30.42 -16.05
CA SER A 511 -6.19 31.02 -15.74
C SER A 511 -6.81 31.78 -16.93
N GLN A 512 -6.00 32.41 -17.78
CA GLN A 512 -6.48 33.09 -18.98
C GLN A 512 -7.06 32.11 -19.99
N TYR A 513 -6.39 30.99 -20.23
CA TYR A 513 -6.83 29.95 -21.16
C TYR A 513 -8.09 29.25 -20.61
N ILE A 514 -8.14 28.96 -19.29
CA ILE A 514 -9.34 28.46 -18.63
C ILE A 514 -10.55 29.38 -18.85
N ASN A 515 -10.36 30.70 -18.68
CA ASN A 515 -11.43 31.67 -18.92
C ASN A 515 -11.87 31.71 -20.38
N MET A 516 -10.95 31.52 -21.34
CA MET A 516 -11.28 31.44 -22.76
C MET A 516 -12.10 30.20 -23.07
N PHE A 517 -11.74 29.04 -22.52
CA PHE A 517 -12.45 27.78 -22.67
C PHE A 517 -13.86 27.89 -22.10
N LYS A 518 -14.01 28.38 -20.86
CA LYS A 518 -15.32 28.62 -20.23
C LYS A 518 -16.21 29.58 -21.05
N ALA A 519 -15.65 30.66 -21.58
CA ALA A 519 -16.37 31.60 -22.43
C ALA A 519 -16.82 30.98 -23.77
N ALA A 520 -16.02 30.03 -24.28
CA ALA A 520 -16.36 29.27 -25.50
C ALA A 520 -17.26 28.05 -25.23
N LYS A 521 -17.65 27.79 -23.97
CA LYS A 521 -18.40 26.60 -23.53
C LYS A 521 -17.67 25.30 -23.86
N MET A 522 -16.32 25.32 -23.78
CA MET A 522 -15.45 24.17 -23.91
C MET A 522 -15.02 23.74 -22.52
N ASP A 523 -14.80 22.47 -22.35
CA ASP A 523 -14.30 21.88 -21.09
C ASP A 523 -12.85 21.41 -21.23
N ALA A 524 -12.19 21.26 -20.10
CA ALA A 524 -10.85 20.68 -19.99
C ALA A 524 -10.72 19.95 -18.64
N VAL A 525 -9.81 18.99 -18.57
CA VAL A 525 -9.54 18.22 -17.36
C VAL A 525 -8.33 18.74 -16.63
N ILE A 526 -8.32 18.70 -15.29
CA ILE A 526 -7.25 19.19 -14.44
C ILE A 526 -6.30 18.04 -14.10
N LEU A 527 -5.05 18.18 -14.52
CA LEU A 527 -3.99 17.18 -14.38
C LEU A 527 -2.75 17.83 -13.77
N THR A 528 -2.70 17.94 -12.43
CA THR A 528 -1.68 18.70 -11.70
C THR A 528 -0.52 17.84 -11.19
N HIS A 529 -0.62 16.51 -11.21
CA HIS A 529 0.39 15.62 -10.68
C HIS A 529 1.44 15.20 -11.74
N ASN A 530 2.68 15.03 -11.32
CA ASN A 530 3.76 14.58 -12.23
C ASN A 530 3.46 13.22 -12.89
N ILE A 531 2.66 12.36 -12.25
CA ILE A 531 2.26 11.07 -12.80
C ILE A 531 1.25 11.19 -13.96
N ASP A 532 0.58 12.32 -14.08
CA ASP A 532 -0.46 12.51 -15.10
C ASP A 532 0.11 12.47 -16.52
N GLN A 533 1.29 13.02 -16.74
CA GLN A 533 1.94 13.06 -18.06
C GLN A 533 2.25 11.67 -18.63
N PRO A 534 3.00 10.79 -17.94
CA PRO A 534 3.21 9.43 -18.44
C PRO A 534 1.90 8.65 -18.55
N PHE A 535 0.93 8.94 -17.65
CA PHE A 535 -0.34 8.26 -17.64
C PHE A 535 -1.21 8.58 -18.87
N ILE A 536 -1.40 9.87 -19.23
CA ILE A 536 -2.16 10.24 -20.44
C ILE A 536 -1.47 9.76 -21.70
N SER A 537 -0.13 9.74 -21.74
CA SER A 537 0.61 9.17 -22.88
C SER A 537 0.34 7.68 -23.05
N GLN A 538 0.22 6.92 -21.97
CA GLN A 538 -0.18 5.51 -22.04
C GLN A 538 -1.65 5.35 -22.47
N LEU A 539 -2.55 6.21 -21.98
CA LEU A 539 -3.95 6.18 -22.42
C LEU A 539 -4.11 6.42 -23.90
N GLU A 540 -3.37 7.37 -24.47
CA GLU A 540 -3.37 7.62 -25.93
C GLU A 540 -2.87 6.42 -26.72
N GLN A 541 -1.84 5.72 -26.21
CA GLN A 541 -1.33 4.51 -26.86
C GLN A 541 -2.30 3.33 -26.82
N LYS A 542 -3.07 3.21 -25.73
CA LYS A 542 -4.03 2.09 -25.53
C LYS A 542 -5.40 2.35 -26.17
N ASN A 543 -5.77 3.61 -26.37
CA ASN A 543 -7.07 4.00 -26.91
C ASN A 543 -6.89 4.74 -28.24
N GLU A 544 -6.92 4.01 -29.35
CA GLU A 544 -6.80 4.58 -30.69
C GLU A 544 -7.84 5.69 -30.93
N GLY A 545 -7.36 6.84 -31.43
CA GLY A 545 -8.21 7.99 -31.77
C GLY A 545 -8.49 8.94 -30.61
N ILE A 546 -7.86 8.79 -29.45
CA ILE A 546 -7.88 9.73 -28.34
C ILE A 546 -6.56 10.50 -28.29
N LYS A 547 -6.63 11.82 -28.14
CA LYS A 547 -5.45 12.67 -27.89
C LYS A 547 -5.72 13.59 -26.71
N PHE A 548 -4.71 13.79 -25.88
CA PHE A 548 -4.70 14.80 -24.84
C PHE A 548 -3.91 16.01 -25.32
N GLN A 549 -4.52 17.19 -25.26
CA GLN A 549 -3.91 18.44 -25.66
C GLN A 549 -4.02 19.46 -24.53
N ARG A 550 -2.89 20.07 -24.16
CA ARG A 550 -2.89 21.10 -23.14
C ARG A 550 -3.58 22.36 -23.66
N ILE A 551 -4.36 23.04 -22.80
CA ILE A 551 -5.19 24.19 -23.21
C ILE A 551 -4.42 25.37 -23.81
N ASP A 552 -3.12 25.42 -23.59
CA ASP A 552 -2.21 26.47 -24.11
C ASP A 552 -1.26 25.96 -25.22
N ALA A 553 -1.52 24.75 -25.75
CA ALA A 553 -0.68 24.18 -26.81
C ALA A 553 -0.97 24.79 -28.18
N ASP A 554 -2.22 25.00 -28.52
CA ASP A 554 -2.60 25.65 -29.77
C ASP A 554 -3.97 26.32 -29.64
N VAL A 555 -4.22 27.32 -30.48
CA VAL A 555 -5.53 28.00 -30.49
C VAL A 555 -6.50 27.25 -31.35
N THR A 556 -7.47 26.61 -30.70
CA THR A 556 -8.52 25.88 -31.39
C THR A 556 -9.40 26.79 -32.23
N ASP A 557 -9.94 26.25 -33.32
CA ASP A 557 -10.87 27.00 -34.20
C ASP A 557 -12.11 27.50 -33.46
N ALA A 558 -12.49 26.83 -32.35
CA ALA A 558 -13.58 27.28 -31.50
C ALA A 558 -13.36 28.64 -30.82
N LEU A 559 -12.09 29.01 -30.59
CA LEU A 559 -11.66 30.28 -29.97
C LEU A 559 -11.49 31.40 -30.98
N LYS A 560 -11.41 31.08 -32.28
CA LYS A 560 -11.27 32.02 -33.37
C LYS A 560 -12.59 32.61 -33.81
N SER A 561 -12.60 33.84 -34.30
CA SER A 561 -13.74 34.47 -34.95
C SER A 561 -13.81 33.98 -36.40
N LYS A 562 -14.99 33.69 -36.90
CA LYS A 562 -15.19 33.37 -38.34
C LYS A 562 -14.75 34.49 -39.21
N THR A 563 -13.83 34.26 -40.15
CA THR A 563 -13.25 35.20 -41.07
C THR A 563 -13.66 34.84 -42.52
N SER A 564 -13.83 35.83 -43.37
CA SER A 564 -14.08 35.57 -44.79
C SER A 564 -12.72 35.39 -45.50
N LYS A 565 -12.68 34.59 -46.58
CA LYS A 565 -11.47 34.29 -47.37
C LYS A 565 -10.72 35.54 -47.84
N LYS A 566 -11.45 36.69 -47.98
CA LYS A 566 -10.83 37.98 -48.37
C LYS A 566 -10.13 38.63 -47.18
N ALA A 567 -10.73 38.56 -46.00
CA ALA A 567 -10.13 39.07 -44.77
C ALA A 567 -8.96 38.23 -44.29
N GLU A 568 -8.87 36.94 -44.66
CA GLU A 568 -7.73 36.07 -44.37
C GLU A 568 -6.47 36.54 -45.14
N LYS A 569 -6.58 36.85 -46.43
CA LYS A 569 -5.45 37.35 -47.21
C LYS A 569 -4.96 38.71 -46.76
N GLU A 570 -5.87 39.65 -46.40
CA GLU A 570 -5.48 40.94 -45.82
C GLU A 570 -4.80 40.76 -44.47
N MET A 571 -5.17 39.78 -43.70
CA MET A 571 -4.49 39.40 -42.42
C MET A 571 -3.12 38.81 -42.64
N GLU A 572 -2.90 37.97 -43.65
CA GLU A 572 -1.59 37.39 -43.95
C GLU A 572 -0.58 38.47 -44.31
N GLU A 573 -0.96 39.48 -45.12
CA GLU A 573 -0.08 40.61 -45.45
C GLU A 573 0.22 41.47 -44.22
N GLN A 574 -0.78 41.72 -43.36
CA GLN A 574 -0.58 42.44 -42.09
C GLN A 574 0.27 41.63 -41.09
N ALA A 575 0.09 40.31 -41.04
CA ALA A 575 0.87 39.42 -40.19
C ALA A 575 2.36 39.44 -40.52
N GLU A 576 2.73 39.48 -41.81
CA GLU A 576 4.12 39.58 -42.20
C GLU A 576 4.78 40.90 -41.74
N SER A 577 4.05 42.03 -41.88
CA SER A 577 4.60 43.34 -41.49
C SER A 577 4.74 43.47 -39.99
N ILE A 578 3.74 43.04 -39.21
CA ILE A 578 3.77 43.01 -37.75
C ILE A 578 4.85 42.03 -37.26
N SER A 579 5.00 40.86 -37.89
CA SER A 579 6.06 39.91 -37.55
C SER A 579 7.46 40.51 -37.69
N LYS A 580 7.70 41.28 -38.73
CA LYS A 580 8.98 42.01 -38.92
C LYS A 580 9.22 43.05 -37.82
N LEU A 581 8.18 43.82 -37.47
CA LEU A 581 8.26 44.82 -36.41
C LEU A 581 8.52 44.17 -35.05
N MET A 582 7.80 43.12 -34.71
CA MET A 582 7.97 42.39 -33.47
C MET A 582 9.37 41.76 -33.34
N LYS A 583 9.86 41.10 -34.39
CA LYS A 583 11.21 40.50 -34.41
C LYS A 583 12.30 41.57 -34.21
N LYS A 584 12.12 42.74 -34.83
CA LYS A 584 13.02 43.86 -34.64
C LYS A 584 13.00 44.40 -33.22
N ALA A 585 11.79 44.62 -32.64
CA ALA A 585 11.61 45.09 -31.27
C ALA A 585 12.20 44.11 -30.24
N LEU A 586 11.93 42.83 -30.39
CA LEU A 586 12.38 41.78 -29.49
C LEU A 586 13.84 41.37 -29.72
N LYS A 587 14.47 41.82 -30.79
CA LYS A 587 15.82 41.39 -31.22
C LYS A 587 15.97 39.87 -31.30
N ASN A 588 14.89 39.21 -31.70
CA ASN A 588 14.80 37.75 -31.78
C ASN A 588 14.16 37.33 -33.12
N ASP A 589 15.00 36.87 -34.04
CA ASP A 589 14.56 36.43 -35.38
C ASP A 589 13.98 35.04 -35.40
N LYS A 590 14.19 34.25 -34.33
CA LYS A 590 13.76 32.87 -34.25
C LYS A 590 12.32 32.70 -33.80
N ILE A 591 11.70 33.70 -33.18
CA ILE A 591 10.33 33.64 -32.67
C ILE A 591 9.31 33.50 -33.82
N THR A 592 8.41 32.56 -33.69
CA THR A 592 7.27 32.41 -34.59
C THR A 592 6.15 33.35 -34.14
N ILE A 593 5.61 34.16 -35.06
CA ILE A 593 4.55 35.11 -34.74
C ILE A 593 3.37 34.83 -35.66
N LYS A 594 2.20 34.68 -35.08
CA LYS A 594 0.90 34.52 -35.77
C LYS A 594 -0.05 35.65 -35.38
N VAL A 595 -0.82 36.12 -36.32
CA VAL A 595 -1.90 37.10 -36.07
C VAL A 595 -3.23 36.40 -36.28
N GLU A 596 -4.03 36.31 -35.23
CA GLU A 596 -5.29 35.59 -35.24
C GLU A 596 -6.43 36.49 -34.72
N LYS A 597 -7.65 36.27 -35.21
CA LYS A 597 -8.84 36.98 -34.68
C LYS A 597 -9.49 36.18 -33.61
N LEU A 598 -9.20 36.49 -32.34
CA LEU A 598 -9.82 35.82 -31.22
C LEU A 598 -11.22 36.39 -30.91
N LYS A 599 -12.16 35.54 -30.46
CA LYS A 599 -13.48 35.98 -30.01
C LYS A 599 -13.42 36.92 -28.82
N ASN A 600 -12.46 36.69 -27.90
CA ASN A 600 -12.26 37.58 -26.75
C ASN A 600 -11.37 38.77 -27.10
N LYS A 601 -11.98 39.91 -27.25
CA LYS A 601 -11.27 41.20 -27.61
C LYS A 601 -10.43 41.76 -26.48
N LYS A 602 -10.50 41.24 -25.25
CA LYS A 602 -9.73 41.72 -24.10
C LYS A 602 -8.31 41.15 -24.07
N ILE A 603 -8.06 40.08 -24.80
CA ILE A 603 -6.77 39.41 -24.88
C ILE A 603 -5.99 40.09 -26.04
N SER A 604 -4.84 40.66 -25.72
CA SER A 604 -3.97 41.29 -26.70
C SER A 604 -2.99 40.33 -27.39
N SER A 605 -2.43 39.44 -26.58
CA SER A 605 -1.36 38.52 -27.00
C SER A 605 -1.35 37.30 -26.11
N MET A 606 -0.83 36.20 -26.62
CA MET A 606 -0.62 34.95 -25.87
C MET A 606 0.53 34.16 -26.48
N ILE A 607 1.17 33.30 -25.70
CA ILE A 607 2.17 32.34 -26.17
C ILE A 607 1.61 30.95 -26.18
N THR A 608 1.80 30.23 -27.28
CA THR A 608 1.51 28.80 -27.38
C THR A 608 2.78 28.04 -27.68
N LEU A 609 2.82 26.79 -27.22
CA LEU A 609 3.88 25.81 -27.50
C LEU A 609 3.24 24.59 -28.13
N SER A 610 3.92 23.97 -29.11
CA SER A 610 3.43 22.67 -29.60
C SER A 610 3.38 21.64 -28.47
N GLU A 611 2.42 20.74 -28.53
CA GLU A 611 2.25 19.70 -27.50
C GLU A 611 3.53 18.83 -27.34
N GLU A 612 4.22 18.53 -28.45
CA GLU A 612 5.48 17.77 -28.43
C GLU A 612 6.59 18.50 -27.68
N SER A 613 6.76 19.81 -27.99
CA SER A 613 7.77 20.65 -27.30
C SER A 613 7.49 20.76 -25.80
N ARG A 614 6.21 20.81 -25.44
CA ARG A 614 5.75 20.83 -24.05
C ARG A 614 6.07 19.57 -23.31
N ARG A 615 5.67 18.43 -23.87
CA ARG A 615 5.94 17.12 -23.26
C ARG A 615 7.43 16.87 -23.09
N MET A 616 8.24 17.34 -24.05
CA MET A 616 9.71 17.29 -23.95
C MET A 616 10.23 18.15 -22.79
N GLN A 617 9.71 19.38 -22.62
CA GLN A 617 10.10 20.26 -21.50
C GLN A 617 9.70 19.65 -20.14
N ASP A 618 8.48 19.13 -20.03
CA ASP A 618 8.00 18.53 -18.80
C ASP A 618 8.77 17.25 -18.44
N MET A 619 9.13 16.45 -19.44
CA MET A 619 10.00 15.28 -19.26
C MET A 619 11.41 15.68 -18.80
N MET A 620 12.00 16.73 -19.38
CA MET A 620 13.31 17.23 -18.96
C MET A 620 13.29 17.78 -17.52
N LYS A 621 12.23 18.49 -17.12
CA LYS A 621 12.03 18.94 -15.73
C LYS A 621 11.95 17.76 -14.76
N MET A 622 11.27 16.69 -15.13
CA MET A 622 11.10 15.49 -14.31
C MET A 622 12.43 14.75 -14.08
N TYR A 623 13.30 14.70 -15.08
CA TYR A 623 14.60 14.03 -14.97
C TYR A 623 15.67 14.86 -14.28
N SER A 624 15.37 16.13 -13.86
CA SER A 624 16.27 17.01 -13.08
C SER A 624 17.74 16.82 -13.42
N MET A 625 18.14 17.12 -14.66
CA MET A 625 19.57 17.14 -15.00
C MET A 625 20.19 18.44 -14.47
N PRO A 626 20.89 18.42 -13.30
CA PRO A 626 21.50 19.63 -12.76
C PRO A 626 22.63 20.09 -13.67
N GLY A 627 22.50 21.30 -14.24
CA GLY A 627 23.54 21.92 -15.03
C GLY A 627 23.25 22.09 -16.52
N MET A 628 22.10 21.65 -17.04
CA MET A 628 21.68 22.04 -18.39
C MET A 628 20.95 23.39 -18.34
N ASP A 629 21.50 24.37 -19.05
CA ASP A 629 20.86 25.66 -19.25
C ASP A 629 19.60 25.48 -20.12
N MET A 630 18.44 25.51 -19.47
CA MET A 630 17.13 25.34 -20.11
C MET A 630 16.85 26.48 -21.13
N SER A 631 17.55 27.60 -21.03
CA SER A 631 17.43 28.75 -21.98
C SER A 631 17.92 28.39 -23.39
N ALA A 632 18.81 27.41 -23.52
CA ALA A 632 19.29 26.93 -24.82
C ALA A 632 18.24 26.14 -25.61
N PHE A 633 17.24 25.56 -24.95
CA PHE A 633 16.15 24.77 -25.55
C PHE A 633 14.79 25.49 -25.52
N GLY A 634 14.65 26.56 -24.75
CA GLY A 634 13.39 27.28 -24.51
C GLY A 634 12.93 28.22 -25.64
N GLY A 635 13.59 28.21 -26.78
CA GLY A 635 13.24 29.09 -27.91
C GLY A 635 12.72 28.37 -29.16
N GLU A 636 12.85 27.08 -29.26
CA GLU A 636 12.36 26.31 -30.41
C GLU A 636 10.97 25.80 -30.15
N GLY A 637 9.97 26.43 -30.79
CA GLY A 637 8.56 26.00 -30.73
C GLY A 637 7.59 27.01 -30.08
N GLU A 638 8.08 28.10 -29.48
CA GLU A 638 7.20 29.16 -28.98
C GLU A 638 6.58 29.95 -30.15
N THR A 639 5.25 30.06 -30.14
CA THR A 639 4.49 30.87 -31.07
C THR A 639 3.81 32.00 -30.32
N LEU A 640 4.18 33.25 -30.63
CA LEU A 640 3.46 34.40 -30.14
C LEU A 640 2.23 34.66 -31.01
N ILE A 641 1.06 34.61 -30.42
CA ILE A 641 -0.20 34.91 -31.08
C ILE A 641 -0.66 36.29 -30.68
N LEU A 642 -0.88 37.16 -31.69
CA LEU A 642 -1.39 38.51 -31.54
C LEU A 642 -2.86 38.54 -31.96
N ASN A 643 -3.72 39.11 -31.12
CA ASN A 643 -5.14 39.21 -31.43
C ASN A 643 -5.46 40.44 -32.27
N ALA A 644 -5.75 40.24 -33.55
CA ALA A 644 -6.14 41.32 -34.47
C ALA A 644 -7.38 42.11 -34.07
N ASN A 645 -8.21 41.56 -33.18
CA ASN A 645 -9.40 42.26 -32.66
C ASN A 645 -9.09 43.19 -31.47
N HIS A 646 -7.85 43.15 -30.95
CA HIS A 646 -7.43 43.96 -29.79
C HIS A 646 -6.94 45.35 -30.20
N PRO A 647 -7.38 46.46 -29.54
CA PRO A 647 -7.03 47.82 -29.94
C PRO A 647 -5.53 48.09 -30.00
N LEU A 648 -4.71 47.50 -29.08
CA LEU A 648 -3.24 47.69 -29.12
C LEU A 648 -2.61 47.03 -30.35
N VAL A 649 -3.12 45.87 -30.78
CA VAL A 649 -2.62 45.17 -31.97
C VAL A 649 -3.03 45.95 -33.23
N GLN A 650 -4.24 46.50 -33.29
CA GLN A 650 -4.68 47.38 -34.37
C GLN A 650 -3.78 48.63 -34.42
N TYR A 651 -3.49 49.27 -33.29
CA TYR A 651 -2.65 50.45 -33.22
C TYR A 651 -1.23 50.19 -33.79
N ILE A 652 -0.57 49.11 -33.42
CA ILE A 652 0.77 48.79 -33.95
C ILE A 652 0.72 48.39 -35.44
N THR A 653 -0.42 47.92 -35.95
CA THR A 653 -0.63 47.61 -37.36
C THR A 653 -0.70 48.90 -38.17
N GLU A 654 -1.40 49.93 -37.67
CA GLU A 654 -1.60 51.23 -38.33
C GLU A 654 -0.41 52.21 -38.16
N HIS A 655 0.41 52.06 -37.07
CA HIS A 655 1.46 53.00 -36.68
C HIS A 655 2.80 52.27 -36.49
N GLN A 656 3.25 51.50 -37.48
CA GLN A 656 4.47 50.67 -37.40
C GLN A 656 5.76 51.49 -37.17
N ASP A 657 5.81 52.72 -37.73
CA ASP A 657 6.94 53.66 -37.56
C ASP A 657 6.72 54.65 -36.39
N GLY A 658 5.72 54.38 -35.54
CA GLY A 658 5.39 55.25 -34.41
C GLY A 658 6.44 55.20 -33.31
N GLU A 659 6.68 56.32 -32.62
CA GLU A 659 7.67 56.48 -31.55
C GLU A 659 7.54 55.45 -30.43
N ASN A 660 6.30 54.96 -30.18
CA ASN A 660 5.99 54.00 -29.12
C ASN A 660 5.78 52.55 -29.64
N ALA A 661 5.88 52.31 -30.94
CA ALA A 661 5.56 51.01 -31.52
C ALA A 661 6.44 49.87 -30.98
N GLU A 662 7.76 50.08 -30.90
CA GLU A 662 8.68 49.06 -30.34
C GLU A 662 8.40 48.79 -28.87
N MET A 663 8.14 49.82 -28.06
CA MET A 663 7.81 49.67 -26.64
C MET A 663 6.52 48.89 -26.41
N ILE A 664 5.48 49.10 -27.24
CA ILE A 664 4.22 48.37 -27.19
C ILE A 664 4.46 46.91 -27.60
N CYS A 665 5.24 46.65 -28.61
CA CYS A 665 5.62 45.32 -29.06
C CYS A 665 6.30 44.51 -27.95
N GLU A 666 7.30 45.09 -27.30
CA GLU A 666 7.99 44.45 -26.16
C GLU A 666 7.02 44.21 -24.99
N GLN A 667 6.11 45.16 -24.71
CA GLN A 667 5.15 45.03 -23.63
C GLN A 667 4.15 43.91 -23.92
N LEU A 668 3.65 43.81 -25.16
CA LEU A 668 2.73 42.71 -25.57
C LEU A 668 3.39 41.32 -25.45
N TYR A 669 4.67 41.24 -25.79
CA TYR A 669 5.45 40.00 -25.65
C TYR A 669 5.63 39.61 -24.18
N ASP A 670 6.07 40.54 -23.34
CA ASP A 670 6.29 40.25 -21.92
C ASP A 670 5.00 39.94 -21.17
N LEU A 671 3.88 40.60 -21.51
CA LEU A 671 2.57 40.28 -20.99
C LEU A 671 2.14 38.86 -21.38
N ALA A 672 2.36 38.45 -22.64
CA ALA A 672 2.08 37.11 -23.09
C ALA A 672 2.98 36.07 -22.38
N LYS A 673 4.25 36.41 -22.16
CA LYS A 673 5.21 35.54 -21.49
C LYS A 673 4.90 35.37 -20.02
N LEU A 674 4.54 36.45 -19.32
CA LEU A 674 4.10 36.39 -17.89
C LEU A 674 2.89 35.47 -17.63
N GLN A 675 1.99 35.36 -18.62
CA GLN A 675 0.85 34.49 -18.56
C GLN A 675 1.20 33.01 -18.81
N HIS A 676 2.38 32.79 -19.40
CA HIS A 676 2.86 31.44 -19.75
C HIS A 676 3.89 30.93 -18.76
N ALA A 677 4.85 31.78 -18.34
CA ALA A 677 5.90 31.45 -17.40
C ALA A 677 6.41 32.70 -16.68
N PRO A 678 7.02 32.60 -15.50
CA PRO A 678 7.68 33.72 -14.86
C PRO A 678 8.78 34.30 -15.75
N LEU A 679 8.90 35.63 -15.79
CA LEU A 679 10.04 36.30 -16.42
C LEU A 679 11.30 36.08 -15.57
N ASP A 680 12.45 35.96 -16.23
CA ASP A 680 13.72 35.98 -15.53
C ASP A 680 13.98 37.35 -14.87
N ALA A 681 15.01 37.47 -14.02
CA ALA A 681 15.26 38.67 -13.23
C ALA A 681 15.52 39.91 -14.09
N ASP A 682 16.25 39.75 -15.22
CA ASP A 682 16.58 40.83 -16.13
C ASP A 682 15.37 41.27 -16.96
N ALA A 683 14.60 40.33 -17.48
CA ALA A 683 13.35 40.56 -18.19
C ALA A 683 12.31 41.24 -17.29
N MET A 684 12.16 40.79 -16.03
CA MET A 684 11.28 41.41 -15.06
C MET A 684 11.66 42.85 -14.75
N THR A 685 12.97 43.15 -14.59
CA THR A 685 13.45 44.49 -14.34
C THR A 685 13.12 45.42 -15.52
N LYS A 686 13.31 44.96 -16.76
CA LYS A 686 12.98 45.72 -17.98
C LYS A 686 11.48 45.93 -18.12
N PHE A 687 10.68 44.90 -17.83
CA PHE A 687 9.22 44.95 -17.85
C PHE A 687 8.68 45.99 -16.88
N VAL A 688 9.18 46.02 -15.62
CA VAL A 688 8.77 47.00 -14.62
C VAL A 688 9.17 48.42 -15.02
N ALA A 689 10.41 48.64 -15.51
CA ALA A 689 10.86 49.95 -15.98
C ALA A 689 9.96 50.47 -17.13
N ARG A 690 9.72 49.63 -18.15
CA ARG A 690 8.87 49.98 -19.29
C ARG A 690 7.41 50.23 -18.88
N SER A 691 6.87 49.43 -17.92
CA SER A 691 5.52 49.65 -17.39
C SER A 691 5.40 51.01 -16.71
N ASN A 692 6.43 51.46 -15.98
CA ASN A 692 6.48 52.80 -15.39
C ASN A 692 6.52 53.88 -16.45
N ASP A 693 7.32 53.72 -17.54
CA ASP A 693 7.40 54.67 -18.65
C ASP A 693 6.01 54.80 -19.34
N ILE A 694 5.32 53.70 -19.57
CA ILE A 694 3.96 53.70 -20.14
C ILE A 694 2.99 54.46 -19.22
N MET A 695 3.04 54.24 -17.90
CA MET A 695 2.21 54.98 -16.94
C MET A 695 2.53 56.47 -16.93
N MET A 696 3.79 56.84 -17.07
CA MET A 696 4.18 58.25 -17.18
C MET A 696 3.64 58.94 -18.45
N LEU A 697 3.46 58.21 -19.56
CA LEU A 697 2.81 58.75 -20.77
C LEU A 697 1.33 59.09 -20.54
N LEU A 698 0.64 58.40 -19.62
CA LEU A 698 -0.75 58.68 -19.26
C LEU A 698 -0.91 59.90 -18.34
N THR A 699 0.17 60.41 -17.77
CA THR A 699 0.18 61.56 -16.87
C THR A 699 0.53 62.85 -17.58
N LYS A 700 0.96 62.75 -18.85
CA LYS A 700 1.19 63.91 -19.75
C LYS A 700 -0.04 64.15 -20.61
#